data_09c16dfcd13073f13e6aca87ecf32233
#
_entry.id   09c16dfcd13073f13e6aca87ecf32233
#
_cell.length_a   1.000
_cell.length_b   1.000
_cell.length_c   1.000
_cell.angle_alpha   90.00
_cell.angle_beta   90.00
_cell.angle_gamma   90.00
#
_symmetry.space_group_name_H-M   'P 1'
#
loop_
_entity.id
_entity.type
_entity.pdbx_description
1 polymer ?
#
loop_
_entity_poly.entity_id
_entity_poly.type
_entity_poly.pdbx_seq_one_letter_code
_entity_poly.pdbx_strand_id
1 'polypeptide(L)'
;MAGEHSFRQNGFWLLKPCTRRLIGFLSHQDARLRGEGAKALGRIGDPEAVEPLIAALLKEKQDEQMPLALAEIGDPSALAPLLAAFKEAEREVRPNIALALGAFNDRQAVTALIEALGDLDPNVRFNSISALGRLKDSSAVSNLLGCLGEGNEWIFLNVVDALAKMGAHRATNPLVAFYLKERNERKRSALITALGSIGDLTAVPTLTKALRDTDDRVKANAIESLARLGLPPEKALALIQPFLKHPNNRVRGNAMIAVANLGNSDLTPTMRAMLDDPDKWIRATLGYVLSVVEHSQALEMIIELLKDEDADVRKNAALALSNRAREAQTELLIRMLADPVPFVRLQAVITLGRLKIVSAVPWLIKMLKTDRNFKIRSAVITSLGHIGDRSGVPTLQNALRDRDSRVRANAVEAIEEVLGEAGINIIRPLLKDSDNRTRSNAAKALFRLGDVEVLQELEKMLSGKDVATRVSAAYALMQIGSALREVDVSPLPGPLKSSLEKVKIPEMAVNRPVAEKETAPVESAPASVTDNREEMKNAFLEHFKAGRLKESLEQVSRYLQKYPHDLMAVFFGANLNLQLSRFDEAIEGFKKAVELDPFNIQAHSNLGAAYYRSGKLLEAIEHFKTALKLKPELTTVRFNLAGLFLKTSRWDDAIRHFEEGMKYQAPTAKVLSNLGFAYQKTGNFEKAAESYKKAIGLDNKDAGAFYNLALILAKAGKRPEAMQVLQKAFSEVPEGAPGLPNLRELFERLKS
;
A
#
# COMPACT_ATOMS: atom_id res chain seq x y z
N MET A 1 -2.94 -32.53 -22.07
CA MET A 1 -1.51 -32.13 -21.97
C MET A 1 -0.85 -31.75 -23.31
N ALA A 2 -1.00 -32.48 -24.40
CA ALA A 2 -0.39 -32.07 -25.71
C ALA A 2 -1.10 -30.85 -26.37
N GLY A 3 -2.41 -30.69 -26.19
CA GLY A 3 -3.18 -29.56 -26.73
C GLY A 3 -2.98 -28.24 -25.99
N GLU A 4 -2.66 -28.28 -24.69
CA GLU A 4 -2.46 -27.10 -23.85
C GLU A 4 -1.09 -26.44 -24.06
N HIS A 5 -0.04 -27.26 -24.31
CA HIS A 5 1.28 -26.75 -24.69
C HIS A 5 1.28 -26.04 -26.06
N SER A 6 0.50 -26.55 -27.00
CA SER A 6 0.32 -25.95 -28.35
C SER A 6 -0.35 -24.56 -28.24
N PHE A 7 -1.23 -24.32 -27.27
CA PHE A 7 -2.00 -23.10 -27.16
C PHE A 7 -1.19 -21.93 -26.55
N ARG A 8 -0.32 -22.20 -25.59
CA ARG A 8 0.65 -21.22 -25.06
C ARG A 8 1.58 -20.73 -26.17
N GLN A 9 2.12 -21.64 -26.99
CA GLN A 9 2.99 -21.27 -28.11
C GLN A 9 2.28 -20.38 -29.14
N ASN A 10 0.98 -20.58 -29.37
CA ASN A 10 0.21 -19.81 -30.34
C ASN A 10 -0.13 -18.38 -29.84
N GLY A 11 -0.37 -18.17 -28.55
CA GLY A 11 -0.61 -16.86 -27.95
C GLY A 11 0.61 -15.95 -27.99
N PHE A 12 1.79 -16.49 -27.69
CA PHE A 12 3.06 -15.75 -27.77
C PHE A 12 3.43 -15.36 -29.20
N TRP A 13 3.09 -16.19 -30.19
CA TRP A 13 3.37 -15.90 -31.59
C TRP A 13 2.71 -14.61 -32.08
N LEU A 14 1.48 -14.31 -31.62
CA LEU A 14 0.78 -13.08 -31.95
C LEU A 14 1.47 -11.84 -31.38
N LEU A 15 2.12 -11.97 -30.22
CA LEU A 15 2.80 -10.88 -29.55
C LEU A 15 4.24 -10.69 -30.02
N LYS A 16 4.82 -11.61 -30.84
CA LYS A 16 6.22 -11.54 -31.32
C LYS A 16 6.62 -10.19 -31.93
N PRO A 17 5.84 -9.54 -32.81
CA PRO A 17 6.20 -8.23 -33.34
C PRO A 17 6.34 -7.20 -32.22
N CYS A 18 5.42 -7.21 -31.26
CA CYS A 18 5.46 -6.33 -30.09
C CYS A 18 6.61 -6.69 -29.15
N THR A 19 6.87 -7.98 -28.91
CA THR A 19 8.00 -8.47 -28.10
C THR A 19 9.32 -7.95 -28.65
N ARG A 20 9.56 -8.03 -29.94
CA ARG A 20 10.78 -7.50 -30.59
C ARG A 20 10.92 -5.98 -30.42
N ARG A 21 9.83 -5.23 -30.49
CA ARG A 21 9.86 -3.78 -30.23
C ARG A 21 10.18 -3.47 -28.77
N LEU A 22 9.59 -4.22 -27.83
CA LEU A 22 9.86 -4.09 -26.39
C LEU A 22 11.31 -4.45 -26.04
N ILE A 23 11.90 -5.46 -26.69
CA ILE A 23 13.32 -5.79 -26.57
C ILE A 23 14.19 -4.57 -26.95
N GLY A 24 13.81 -3.85 -28.01
CA GLY A 24 14.49 -2.61 -28.38
C GLY A 24 14.44 -1.50 -27.31
N PHE A 25 13.49 -1.55 -26.38
CA PHE A 25 13.44 -0.59 -25.26
C PHE A 25 14.49 -0.87 -24.18
N LEU A 26 14.99 -2.10 -24.05
CA LEU A 26 15.96 -2.49 -23.01
C LEU A 26 17.29 -1.71 -23.11
N SER A 27 17.63 -1.21 -24.28
CA SER A 27 18.82 -0.38 -24.52
C SER A 27 18.51 1.13 -24.71
N HIS A 28 17.26 1.57 -24.44
CA HIS A 28 16.86 2.94 -24.63
C HIS A 28 17.46 3.89 -23.58
N GLN A 29 17.78 5.13 -23.93
CA GLN A 29 18.34 6.13 -22.99
C GLN A 29 17.37 6.49 -21.85
N ASP A 30 16.06 6.51 -22.10
CA ASP A 30 15.04 6.79 -21.11
C ASP A 30 14.80 5.56 -20.21
N ALA A 31 15.14 5.67 -18.91
CA ALA A 31 15.03 4.59 -17.93
C ALA A 31 13.58 4.10 -17.75
N ARG A 32 12.57 4.98 -17.94
CA ARG A 32 11.15 4.56 -17.85
C ARG A 32 10.80 3.60 -18.97
N LEU A 33 11.27 3.86 -20.19
CA LEU A 33 11.04 2.93 -21.31
C LEU A 33 11.74 1.60 -21.10
N ARG A 34 12.99 1.61 -20.57
CA ARG A 34 13.68 0.35 -20.24
C ARG A 34 12.87 -0.45 -19.21
N GLY A 35 12.49 0.19 -18.11
CA GLY A 35 11.75 -0.46 -17.04
C GLY A 35 10.37 -0.97 -17.45
N GLU A 36 9.59 -0.17 -18.19
CA GLU A 36 8.27 -0.61 -18.68
C GLU A 36 8.39 -1.67 -19.78
N GLY A 37 9.43 -1.60 -20.62
CA GLY A 37 9.76 -2.66 -21.58
C GLY A 37 10.08 -3.98 -20.87
N ALA A 38 10.95 -3.96 -19.87
CA ALA A 38 11.29 -5.14 -19.08
C ALA A 38 10.06 -5.74 -18.38
N LYS A 39 9.24 -4.91 -17.70
CA LYS A 39 7.99 -5.37 -17.08
C LYS A 39 7.04 -6.02 -18.08
N ALA A 40 6.87 -5.39 -19.25
CA ALA A 40 5.98 -5.93 -20.27
C ALA A 40 6.51 -7.29 -20.79
N LEU A 41 7.81 -7.40 -21.05
CA LEU A 41 8.45 -8.67 -21.46
C LEU A 41 8.30 -9.74 -20.37
N GLY A 42 8.53 -9.41 -19.10
CA GLY A 42 8.30 -10.29 -17.97
C GLY A 42 6.86 -10.81 -17.93
N ARG A 43 5.87 -9.93 -18.08
CA ARG A 43 4.44 -10.29 -18.08
C ARG A 43 4.00 -11.07 -19.33
N ILE A 44 4.53 -10.75 -20.50
CA ILE A 44 4.30 -11.55 -21.71
C ILE A 44 4.84 -12.96 -21.51
N GLY A 45 6.05 -13.08 -20.98
CA GLY A 45 6.68 -14.36 -20.67
C GLY A 45 7.23 -15.09 -21.87
N ASP A 46 7.52 -14.36 -22.96
CA ASP A 46 8.13 -14.94 -24.17
C ASP A 46 9.60 -15.29 -23.90
N PRO A 47 10.01 -16.56 -24.07
CA PRO A 47 11.41 -16.98 -23.88
C PRO A 47 12.40 -16.21 -24.77
N GLU A 48 12.00 -15.69 -25.95
CA GLU A 48 12.86 -14.86 -26.82
C GLU A 48 13.38 -13.60 -26.09
N ALA A 49 12.73 -13.15 -24.99
CA ALA A 49 13.15 -12.00 -24.21
C ALA A 49 14.28 -12.31 -23.21
N VAL A 50 14.56 -13.58 -22.90
CA VAL A 50 15.49 -13.98 -21.82
C VAL A 50 16.91 -13.51 -22.09
N GLU A 51 17.49 -13.88 -23.24
CA GLU A 51 18.85 -13.44 -23.60
C GLU A 51 18.99 -11.91 -23.70
N PRO A 52 18.06 -11.17 -24.36
CA PRO A 52 18.11 -9.71 -24.36
C PRO A 52 18.02 -9.08 -22.96
N LEU A 53 17.19 -9.64 -22.07
CA LEU A 53 17.08 -9.16 -20.68
C LEU A 53 18.37 -9.43 -19.90
N ILE A 54 19.00 -10.60 -20.08
CA ILE A 54 20.31 -10.92 -19.48
C ILE A 54 21.38 -9.95 -20.00
N ALA A 55 21.45 -9.73 -21.30
CA ALA A 55 22.42 -8.82 -21.91
C ALA A 55 22.22 -7.38 -21.39
N ALA A 56 20.97 -6.93 -21.25
CA ALA A 56 20.64 -5.64 -20.71
C ALA A 56 21.02 -5.53 -19.23
N LEU A 57 20.74 -6.56 -18.40
CA LEU A 57 21.11 -6.62 -17.00
C LEU A 57 22.62 -6.49 -16.78
N LEU A 58 23.41 -7.19 -17.59
CA LEU A 58 24.87 -7.19 -17.48
C LEU A 58 25.49 -5.86 -17.97
N LYS A 59 24.86 -5.19 -18.95
CA LYS A 59 25.32 -3.92 -19.50
C LYS A 59 24.85 -2.72 -18.67
N GLU A 60 23.59 -2.67 -18.32
CA GLU A 60 22.92 -1.56 -17.62
C GLU A 60 22.77 -1.94 -16.14
N LYS A 61 23.88 -2.10 -15.42
CA LYS A 61 23.96 -2.60 -14.02
C LYS A 61 23.04 -1.84 -13.01
N GLN A 62 22.25 -0.88 -13.43
CA GLN A 62 21.40 0.01 -12.61
C GLN A 62 19.90 -0.21 -12.80
N ASP A 63 19.46 -1.07 -13.71
CA ASP A 63 18.01 -1.22 -13.95
C ASP A 63 17.41 -2.32 -13.07
N GLU A 64 16.59 -1.89 -12.11
CA GLU A 64 15.95 -2.76 -11.11
C GLU A 64 14.89 -3.71 -11.67
N GLN A 65 14.39 -3.48 -12.90
CA GLN A 65 13.28 -4.24 -13.46
C GLN A 65 13.72 -5.48 -14.23
N MET A 66 14.96 -5.51 -14.72
CA MET A 66 15.47 -6.65 -15.49
C MET A 66 15.47 -7.97 -14.72
N PRO A 67 16.00 -8.04 -13.47
CA PRO A 67 15.96 -9.27 -12.68
C PRO A 67 14.55 -9.76 -12.43
N LEU A 68 13.61 -8.83 -12.15
CA LEU A 68 12.21 -9.16 -11.87
C LEU A 68 11.51 -9.71 -13.11
N ALA A 69 11.81 -9.15 -14.28
CA ALA A 69 11.28 -9.66 -15.55
C ALA A 69 11.77 -11.08 -15.84
N LEU A 70 13.06 -11.36 -15.62
CA LEU A 70 13.63 -12.72 -15.77
C LEU A 70 12.97 -13.70 -14.78
N ALA A 71 12.72 -13.28 -13.54
CA ALA A 71 12.00 -14.09 -12.55
C ALA A 71 10.55 -14.36 -12.96
N GLU A 72 9.86 -13.39 -13.57
CA GLU A 72 8.50 -13.55 -14.06
C GLU A 72 8.41 -14.48 -15.27
N ILE A 73 9.39 -14.46 -16.16
CA ILE A 73 9.48 -15.42 -17.27
C ILE A 73 9.72 -16.83 -16.71
N GLY A 74 10.61 -16.94 -15.72
CA GLY A 74 10.88 -18.19 -15.01
C GLY A 74 11.68 -19.20 -15.83
N ASP A 75 12.39 -18.77 -16.88
CA ASP A 75 13.22 -19.64 -17.68
C ASP A 75 14.50 -20.04 -16.90
N PRO A 76 14.78 -21.35 -16.75
CA PRO A 76 15.95 -21.82 -16.00
C PRO A 76 17.30 -21.28 -16.50
N SER A 77 17.41 -20.92 -17.79
CA SER A 77 18.64 -20.35 -18.36
C SER A 77 19.03 -19.01 -17.75
N ALA A 78 18.07 -18.28 -17.13
CA ALA A 78 18.32 -17.02 -16.45
C ALA A 78 19.04 -17.18 -15.10
N LEU A 79 19.04 -18.37 -14.49
CA LEU A 79 19.58 -18.58 -13.13
C LEU A 79 21.08 -18.30 -13.04
N ALA A 80 21.89 -18.92 -13.91
CA ALA A 80 23.34 -18.76 -13.86
C ALA A 80 23.78 -17.30 -14.12
N PRO A 81 23.22 -16.57 -15.11
CA PRO A 81 23.47 -15.13 -15.28
C PRO A 81 23.04 -14.28 -14.08
N LEU A 82 21.88 -14.59 -13.45
CA LEU A 82 21.43 -13.88 -12.25
C LEU A 82 22.38 -14.11 -11.07
N LEU A 83 22.88 -15.33 -10.87
CA LEU A 83 23.87 -15.64 -9.84
C LEU A 83 25.20 -14.91 -10.07
N ALA A 84 25.66 -14.83 -11.32
CA ALA A 84 26.85 -14.06 -11.69
C ALA A 84 26.62 -12.55 -11.43
N ALA A 85 25.51 -12.01 -11.92
CA ALA A 85 25.13 -10.62 -11.71
C ALA A 85 24.98 -10.27 -10.21
N PHE A 86 24.48 -11.20 -9.39
CA PHE A 86 24.32 -10.98 -7.95
C PHE A 86 25.63 -10.69 -7.23
N LYS A 87 26.73 -11.29 -7.68
CA LYS A 87 28.08 -11.06 -7.12
C LYS A 87 28.66 -9.71 -7.52
N GLU A 88 28.36 -9.23 -8.72
CA GLU A 88 28.99 -8.08 -9.34
C GLU A 88 28.09 -6.84 -9.43
N ALA A 89 26.78 -6.98 -9.18
CA ALA A 89 25.82 -5.90 -9.34
C ALA A 89 26.06 -4.75 -8.38
N GLU A 90 25.70 -3.57 -8.85
CA GLU A 90 25.63 -2.38 -8.00
C GLU A 90 24.59 -2.54 -6.89
N ARG A 91 24.78 -1.78 -5.81
CA ARG A 91 23.96 -1.86 -4.59
C ARG A 91 22.45 -1.72 -4.86
N GLU A 92 22.07 -0.90 -5.84
CA GLU A 92 20.68 -0.58 -6.17
C GLU A 92 19.94 -1.78 -6.80
N VAL A 93 20.62 -2.62 -7.57
CA VAL A 93 20.01 -3.74 -8.30
C VAL A 93 20.04 -5.04 -7.50
N ARG A 94 21.08 -5.22 -6.65
CA ARG A 94 21.26 -6.45 -5.86
C ARG A 94 20.02 -6.88 -5.06
N PRO A 95 19.25 -5.99 -4.41
CA PRO A 95 18.02 -6.40 -3.72
C PRO A 95 17.01 -7.06 -4.64
N ASN A 96 16.87 -6.59 -5.88
CA ASN A 96 15.94 -7.15 -6.85
C ASN A 96 16.44 -8.45 -7.46
N ILE A 97 17.77 -8.63 -7.59
CA ILE A 97 18.35 -9.94 -7.98
C ILE A 97 18.08 -10.96 -6.86
N ALA A 98 18.28 -10.60 -5.58
CA ALA A 98 17.95 -11.48 -4.46
C ALA A 98 16.45 -11.90 -4.49
N LEU A 99 15.56 -10.95 -4.78
CA LEU A 99 14.13 -11.23 -4.91
C LEU A 99 13.84 -12.14 -6.11
N ALA A 100 14.52 -11.93 -7.24
CA ALA A 100 14.39 -12.71 -8.46
C ALA A 100 14.88 -14.16 -8.29
N LEU A 101 16.02 -14.37 -7.62
CA LEU A 101 16.55 -15.70 -7.30
C LEU A 101 15.54 -16.56 -6.52
N GLY A 102 14.67 -15.93 -5.72
CA GLY A 102 13.58 -16.61 -5.02
C GLY A 102 12.45 -17.16 -5.91
N ALA A 103 12.49 -16.95 -7.23
CA ALA A 103 11.58 -17.57 -8.18
C ALA A 103 12.10 -18.92 -8.70
N PHE A 104 13.39 -19.19 -8.53
CA PHE A 104 14.03 -20.40 -9.00
C PHE A 104 14.18 -21.40 -7.85
N ASN A 105 13.49 -22.53 -7.95
CA ASN A 105 13.61 -23.62 -6.97
C ASN A 105 14.88 -24.43 -7.22
N ASP A 106 16.03 -23.78 -6.99
CA ASP A 106 17.35 -24.33 -7.25
C ASP A 106 18.27 -24.17 -6.03
N ARG A 107 19.11 -25.19 -5.80
CA ARG A 107 20.04 -25.22 -4.65
C ARG A 107 21.08 -24.10 -4.69
N GLN A 108 21.53 -23.70 -5.88
CA GLN A 108 22.52 -22.62 -6.02
C GLN A 108 21.90 -21.27 -5.64
N ALA A 109 20.62 -21.05 -6.02
CA ALA A 109 19.87 -19.87 -5.59
C ALA A 109 19.73 -19.84 -4.07
N VAL A 110 19.36 -20.96 -3.44
CA VAL A 110 19.26 -21.07 -1.96
C VAL A 110 20.61 -20.74 -1.29
N THR A 111 21.71 -21.30 -1.79
CA THR A 111 23.06 -21.05 -1.24
C THR A 111 23.42 -19.57 -1.33
N ALA A 112 23.26 -18.95 -2.50
CA ALA A 112 23.55 -17.53 -2.69
C ALA A 112 22.69 -16.63 -1.80
N LEU A 113 21.40 -16.97 -1.61
CA LEU A 113 20.50 -16.22 -0.72
C LEU A 113 20.87 -16.40 0.77
N ILE A 114 21.39 -17.57 1.19
CA ILE A 114 21.90 -17.80 2.54
C ILE A 114 23.15 -16.95 2.79
N GLU A 115 24.09 -16.89 1.85
CA GLU A 115 25.26 -16.03 1.93
C GLU A 115 24.86 -14.56 2.05
N ALA A 116 23.84 -14.14 1.30
CA ALA A 116 23.32 -12.78 1.31
C ALA A 116 22.57 -12.37 2.59
N LEU A 117 22.31 -13.27 3.52
CA LEU A 117 21.83 -12.91 4.86
C LEU A 117 22.84 -12.06 5.64
N GLY A 118 24.16 -12.18 5.33
CA GLY A 118 25.23 -11.36 5.89
C GLY A 118 25.54 -10.09 5.08
N ASP A 119 24.76 -9.74 4.08
CA ASP A 119 25.03 -8.57 3.23
C ASP A 119 24.99 -7.25 4.02
N LEU A 120 25.83 -6.30 3.63
CA LEU A 120 25.89 -4.97 4.26
C LEU A 120 24.60 -4.17 4.00
N ASP A 121 23.93 -4.38 2.84
CA ASP A 121 22.67 -3.70 2.52
C ASP A 121 21.48 -4.40 3.19
N PRO A 122 20.74 -3.70 4.07
CA PRO A 122 19.57 -4.28 4.73
C PRO A 122 18.47 -4.69 3.75
N ASN A 123 18.37 -4.08 2.54
CA ASN A 123 17.38 -4.46 1.54
C ASN A 123 17.74 -5.79 0.89
N VAL A 124 19.04 -6.05 0.65
CA VAL A 124 19.52 -7.36 0.16
C VAL A 124 19.18 -8.44 1.19
N ARG A 125 19.49 -8.20 2.47
CA ARG A 125 19.13 -9.14 3.55
C ARG A 125 17.63 -9.38 3.60
N PHE A 126 16.83 -8.29 3.59
CA PHE A 126 15.36 -8.39 3.64
C PHE A 126 14.79 -9.21 2.48
N ASN A 127 15.22 -8.94 1.24
CA ASN A 127 14.74 -9.66 0.06
C ASN A 127 15.22 -11.11 0.04
N SER A 128 16.44 -11.38 0.51
CA SER A 128 16.97 -12.75 0.65
C SER A 128 16.18 -13.57 1.65
N ILE A 129 15.84 -13.00 2.83
CA ILE A 129 14.96 -13.63 3.80
C ILE A 129 13.58 -13.93 3.20
N SER A 130 12.99 -12.95 2.51
CA SER A 130 11.68 -13.12 1.85
C SER A 130 11.72 -14.19 0.76
N ALA A 131 12.81 -14.25 -0.02
CA ALA A 131 13.03 -15.25 -1.06
C ALA A 131 13.18 -16.66 -0.47
N LEU A 132 13.99 -16.82 0.58
CA LEU A 132 14.16 -18.09 1.30
C LEU A 132 12.84 -18.58 1.92
N GLY A 133 12.05 -17.66 2.48
CA GLY A 133 10.70 -17.99 2.99
C GLY A 133 9.74 -18.52 1.91
N ARG A 134 9.86 -18.04 0.65
CA ARG A 134 9.10 -18.55 -0.50
C ARG A 134 9.59 -19.90 -1.00
N LEU A 135 10.90 -20.08 -1.07
CA LEU A 135 11.52 -21.34 -1.51
C LEU A 135 11.28 -22.48 -0.52
N LYS A 136 11.04 -22.18 0.74
CA LYS A 136 10.75 -23.14 1.82
C LYS A 136 11.84 -24.22 2.00
N ASP A 137 13.07 -23.92 1.65
CA ASP A 137 14.18 -24.86 1.81
C ASP A 137 14.63 -24.91 3.28
N SER A 138 14.54 -26.08 3.89
CA SER A 138 14.85 -26.28 5.30
C SER A 138 16.34 -26.05 5.65
N SER A 139 17.24 -26.05 4.70
CA SER A 139 18.67 -25.77 4.92
C SER A 139 18.93 -24.33 5.40
N ALA A 140 18.04 -23.38 5.05
CA ALA A 140 18.12 -21.98 5.44
C ALA A 140 17.68 -21.69 6.88
N VAL A 141 16.99 -22.62 7.55
CA VAL A 141 16.36 -22.38 8.88
C VAL A 141 17.37 -21.92 9.92
N SER A 142 18.53 -22.58 10.02
CA SER A 142 19.55 -22.24 11.01
C SER A 142 20.14 -20.85 10.78
N ASN A 143 20.38 -20.48 9.52
CA ASN A 143 20.92 -19.16 9.15
C ASN A 143 19.89 -18.06 9.41
N LEU A 144 18.61 -18.29 9.07
CA LEU A 144 17.51 -17.38 9.38
C LEU A 144 17.38 -17.14 10.90
N LEU A 145 17.47 -18.19 11.71
CA LEU A 145 17.45 -18.06 13.17
C LEU A 145 18.61 -17.20 13.69
N GLY A 146 19.77 -17.27 13.06
CA GLY A 146 20.94 -16.42 13.38
C GLY A 146 20.65 -14.93 13.21
N CYS A 147 19.84 -14.54 12.23
CA CYS A 147 19.49 -13.15 11.97
C CYS A 147 18.53 -12.53 13.00
N LEU A 148 17.88 -13.33 13.87
CA LEU A 148 16.98 -12.80 14.91
C LEU A 148 17.69 -11.91 15.95
N GLY A 149 18.99 -12.06 16.12
CA GLY A 149 19.81 -11.29 17.06
C GLY A 149 20.29 -9.92 16.58
N GLU A 150 20.08 -9.54 15.33
CA GLU A 150 20.68 -8.35 14.70
C GLU A 150 20.18 -6.98 15.21
N GLY A 151 19.20 -6.93 16.09
CA GLY A 151 18.65 -5.69 16.65
C GLY A 151 17.73 -4.89 15.69
N ASN A 152 17.72 -5.19 14.41
CA ASN A 152 16.83 -4.56 13.43
C ASN A 152 15.44 -5.19 13.47
N GLU A 153 14.41 -4.38 13.84
CA GLU A 153 13.03 -4.86 13.98
C GLU A 153 12.45 -5.38 12.65
N TRP A 154 12.74 -4.74 11.52
CA TRP A 154 12.25 -5.16 10.21
C TRP A 154 12.82 -6.50 9.76
N ILE A 155 14.13 -6.71 9.98
CA ILE A 155 14.77 -7.98 9.70
C ILE A 155 14.19 -9.06 10.62
N PHE A 156 14.05 -8.77 11.92
CA PHE A 156 13.43 -9.69 12.89
C PHE A 156 12.03 -10.15 12.43
N LEU A 157 11.14 -9.19 12.10
CA LEU A 157 9.77 -9.50 11.68
C LEU A 157 9.75 -10.30 10.38
N ASN A 158 10.63 -9.99 9.42
CA ASN A 158 10.71 -10.71 8.16
C ASN A 158 11.25 -12.15 8.34
N VAL A 159 12.23 -12.35 9.22
CA VAL A 159 12.73 -13.69 9.57
C VAL A 159 11.62 -14.53 10.21
N VAL A 160 10.91 -13.96 11.18
CA VAL A 160 9.79 -14.64 11.86
C VAL A 160 8.70 -15.04 10.84
N ASP A 161 8.35 -14.14 9.91
CA ASP A 161 7.40 -14.41 8.83
C ASP A 161 7.90 -15.49 7.85
N ALA A 162 9.18 -15.44 7.46
CA ALA A 162 9.79 -16.43 6.58
C ALA A 162 9.78 -17.83 7.21
N LEU A 163 10.17 -17.96 8.49
CA LEU A 163 10.14 -19.22 9.22
C LEU A 163 8.71 -19.80 9.36
N ALA A 164 7.73 -18.91 9.56
CA ALA A 164 6.31 -19.27 9.57
C ALA A 164 5.83 -19.81 8.22
N LYS A 165 6.16 -19.11 7.12
CA LYS A 165 5.81 -19.53 5.74
C LYS A 165 6.46 -20.86 5.34
N MET A 166 7.65 -21.12 5.85
CA MET A 166 8.36 -22.39 5.64
C MET A 166 7.73 -23.55 6.41
N GLY A 167 6.91 -23.30 7.44
CA GLY A 167 6.44 -24.33 8.37
C GLY A 167 7.59 -24.96 9.15
N ALA A 168 8.59 -24.16 9.53
CA ALA A 168 9.87 -24.65 10.06
C ALA A 168 9.74 -25.14 11.52
N HIS A 169 9.31 -26.38 11.74
CA HIS A 169 9.17 -26.97 13.08
C HIS A 169 10.44 -26.85 13.94
N ARG A 170 11.63 -26.94 13.32
CA ARG A 170 12.92 -26.74 14.02
C ARG A 170 13.07 -25.35 14.63
N ALA A 171 12.32 -24.35 14.15
CA ALA A 171 12.33 -22.98 14.67
C ALA A 171 11.42 -22.81 15.91
N THR A 172 10.53 -23.74 16.23
CA THR A 172 9.57 -23.59 17.34
C THR A 172 10.25 -23.26 18.65
N ASN A 173 11.18 -24.09 19.12
CA ASN A 173 11.86 -23.88 20.41
C ASN A 173 12.69 -22.57 20.44
N PRO A 174 13.49 -22.23 19.42
CA PRO A 174 14.14 -20.91 19.33
C PRO A 174 13.16 -19.74 19.41
N LEU A 175 12.04 -19.77 18.65
CA LEU A 175 11.04 -18.71 18.68
C LEU A 175 10.35 -18.59 20.05
N VAL A 176 10.09 -19.71 20.71
CA VAL A 176 9.59 -19.75 22.10
C VAL A 176 10.59 -19.05 23.03
N ALA A 177 11.88 -19.37 22.91
CA ALA A 177 12.93 -18.76 23.75
C ALA A 177 13.04 -17.24 23.53
N PHE A 178 12.84 -16.77 22.28
CA PHE A 178 12.75 -15.34 21.97
C PHE A 178 11.51 -14.70 22.59
N TYR A 179 10.33 -15.30 22.44
CA TYR A 179 9.11 -14.79 23.02
C TYR A 179 9.19 -14.58 24.54
N LEU A 180 9.78 -15.53 25.25
CA LEU A 180 9.88 -15.47 26.71
C LEU A 180 10.76 -14.32 27.23
N LYS A 181 11.69 -13.81 26.41
CA LYS A 181 12.61 -12.73 26.74
C LYS A 181 12.21 -11.37 26.13
N GLU A 182 11.33 -11.38 25.13
CA GLU A 182 10.99 -10.20 24.33
C GLU A 182 10.07 -9.26 25.12
N ARG A 183 10.41 -7.96 25.13
CA ARG A 183 9.61 -6.90 25.76
C ARG A 183 8.75 -6.12 24.78
N ASN A 184 9.17 -6.06 23.50
CA ASN A 184 8.44 -5.36 22.46
C ASN A 184 7.17 -6.14 22.07
N GLU A 185 5.99 -5.52 22.28
CA GLU A 185 4.70 -6.15 22.01
C GLU A 185 4.49 -6.53 20.54
N ARG A 186 5.06 -5.76 19.60
CA ARG A 186 4.96 -6.05 18.17
C ARG A 186 5.73 -7.32 17.80
N LYS A 187 6.94 -7.48 18.35
CA LYS A 187 7.72 -8.70 18.18
C LYS A 187 7.07 -9.90 18.85
N ARG A 188 6.55 -9.73 20.10
CA ARG A 188 5.79 -10.80 20.77
C ARG A 188 4.59 -11.24 19.95
N SER A 189 3.83 -10.28 19.41
CA SER A 189 2.67 -10.54 18.55
C SER A 189 3.07 -11.34 17.31
N ALA A 190 4.15 -10.97 16.62
CA ALA A 190 4.66 -11.69 15.46
C ALA A 190 5.11 -13.12 15.80
N LEU A 191 5.85 -13.28 16.90
CA LEU A 191 6.30 -14.60 17.37
C LEU A 191 5.11 -15.56 17.66
N ILE A 192 4.07 -15.05 18.31
CA ILE A 192 2.86 -15.86 18.61
C ILE A 192 2.15 -16.25 17.32
N THR A 193 2.01 -15.32 16.36
CA THR A 193 1.42 -15.63 15.04
C THR A 193 2.24 -16.68 14.28
N ALA A 194 3.56 -16.55 14.30
CA ALA A 194 4.46 -17.49 13.64
C ALA A 194 4.38 -18.90 14.25
N LEU A 195 4.40 -19.00 15.59
CA LEU A 195 4.24 -20.28 16.29
C LEU A 195 2.92 -20.98 15.94
N GLY A 196 1.83 -20.22 15.85
CA GLY A 196 0.55 -20.73 15.37
C GLY A 196 0.58 -21.19 13.90
N SER A 197 1.29 -20.45 13.03
CA SER A 197 1.39 -20.77 11.61
C SER A 197 2.32 -21.96 11.31
N ILE A 198 3.37 -22.16 12.12
CA ILE A 198 4.25 -23.34 12.05
C ILE A 198 3.48 -24.62 12.34
N GLY A 199 2.50 -24.56 13.24
CA GLY A 199 1.62 -25.70 13.51
C GLY A 199 2.20 -26.74 14.45
N ASP A 200 3.29 -26.43 15.19
CA ASP A 200 3.92 -27.37 16.12
C ASP A 200 3.24 -27.35 17.49
N LEU A 201 2.71 -28.48 17.89
CA LEU A 201 2.01 -28.66 19.18
C LEU A 201 2.89 -28.36 20.41
N THR A 202 4.20 -28.42 20.30
CA THR A 202 5.13 -28.04 21.36
C THR A 202 5.03 -26.58 21.75
N ALA A 203 4.45 -25.70 20.88
CA ALA A 203 4.18 -24.31 21.16
C ALA A 203 2.97 -24.06 22.08
N VAL A 204 2.09 -25.06 22.30
CA VAL A 204 0.84 -24.92 23.09
C VAL A 204 1.05 -24.27 24.46
N PRO A 205 2.02 -24.71 25.30
CA PRO A 205 2.24 -24.07 26.59
C PRO A 205 2.55 -22.56 26.48
N THR A 206 3.32 -22.17 25.46
CA THR A 206 3.70 -20.76 25.19
C THR A 206 2.50 -19.97 24.69
N LEU A 207 1.70 -20.51 23.77
CA LEU A 207 0.47 -19.89 23.29
C LEU A 207 -0.57 -19.72 24.40
N THR A 208 -0.67 -20.72 25.29
CA THR A 208 -1.54 -20.63 26.49
C THR A 208 -1.05 -19.55 27.46
N LYS A 209 0.27 -19.39 27.65
CA LYS A 209 0.84 -18.28 28.41
C LYS A 209 0.53 -16.94 27.77
N ALA A 210 0.59 -16.84 26.44
CA ALA A 210 0.30 -15.62 25.69
C ALA A 210 -1.16 -15.15 25.81
N LEU A 211 -2.10 -16.01 26.16
CA LEU A 211 -3.48 -15.62 26.52
C LEU A 211 -3.53 -14.67 27.74
N ARG A 212 -2.48 -14.63 28.55
CA ARG A 212 -2.36 -13.77 29.74
C ARG A 212 -1.37 -12.62 29.51
N ASP A 213 -0.96 -12.35 28.27
CA ASP A 213 -0.07 -11.24 27.94
C ASP A 213 -0.72 -9.89 28.30
N THR A 214 0.09 -8.87 28.55
CA THR A 214 -0.41 -7.52 28.84
C THR A 214 -0.99 -6.84 27.60
N ASP A 215 -0.50 -7.18 26.40
CA ASP A 215 -0.96 -6.62 25.12
C ASP A 215 -2.11 -7.45 24.53
N ASP A 216 -3.22 -6.79 24.23
CA ASP A 216 -4.43 -7.43 23.70
C ASP A 216 -4.27 -7.98 22.27
N ARG A 217 -3.33 -7.47 21.46
CA ARG A 217 -3.00 -8.03 20.14
C ARG A 217 -2.32 -9.39 20.29
N VAL A 218 -1.43 -9.51 21.29
CA VAL A 218 -0.77 -10.79 21.60
C VAL A 218 -1.81 -11.83 22.05
N LYS A 219 -2.75 -11.44 22.94
CA LYS A 219 -3.87 -12.33 23.36
C LYS A 219 -4.71 -12.76 22.16
N ALA A 220 -5.12 -11.80 21.32
CA ALA A 220 -5.95 -12.07 20.15
C ALA A 220 -5.26 -13.02 19.15
N ASN A 221 -3.96 -12.83 18.91
CA ASN A 221 -3.17 -13.71 18.05
C ASN A 221 -2.96 -15.08 18.68
N ALA A 222 -2.83 -15.17 20.00
CA ALA A 222 -2.74 -16.46 20.71
C ALA A 222 -4.03 -17.28 20.58
N ILE A 223 -5.19 -16.62 20.70
CA ILE A 223 -6.51 -17.26 20.48
C ILE A 223 -6.59 -17.83 19.06
N GLU A 224 -6.26 -17.04 18.06
CA GLU A 224 -6.29 -17.44 16.65
C GLU A 224 -5.30 -18.59 16.38
N SER A 225 -4.09 -18.51 16.96
CA SER A 225 -3.07 -19.55 16.84
C SER A 225 -3.50 -20.86 17.45
N LEU A 226 -4.06 -20.84 18.67
CA LEU A 226 -4.57 -22.05 19.34
C LEU A 226 -5.72 -22.71 18.58
N ALA A 227 -6.60 -21.91 17.97
CA ALA A 227 -7.72 -22.44 17.18
C ALA A 227 -7.24 -23.14 15.90
N ARG A 228 -6.13 -22.67 15.29
CA ARG A 228 -5.56 -23.26 14.05
C ARG A 228 -4.61 -24.41 14.28
N LEU A 229 -4.13 -24.63 15.50
CA LEU A 229 -3.04 -25.56 15.78
C LEU A 229 -3.44 -27.06 15.69
N GLY A 230 -4.70 -27.36 15.42
CA GLY A 230 -5.17 -28.76 15.34
C GLY A 230 -5.28 -29.47 16.71
N LEU A 231 -5.43 -28.70 17.78
CA LEU A 231 -5.77 -29.26 19.09
C LEU A 231 -7.14 -29.96 19.05
N PRO A 232 -7.39 -30.99 19.89
CA PRO A 232 -8.74 -31.46 20.09
C PRO A 232 -9.68 -30.31 20.40
N PRO A 233 -10.85 -30.19 19.71
CA PRO A 233 -11.73 -29.03 19.83
C PRO A 233 -12.08 -28.68 21.28
N GLU A 234 -12.35 -29.67 22.11
CA GLU A 234 -12.68 -29.50 23.54
C GLU A 234 -11.55 -28.79 24.32
N LYS A 235 -10.28 -29.15 24.03
CA LYS A 235 -9.13 -28.50 24.67
C LYS A 235 -8.95 -27.09 24.21
N ALA A 236 -9.07 -26.84 22.91
CA ALA A 236 -8.99 -25.50 22.36
C ALA A 236 -10.12 -24.60 22.89
N LEU A 237 -11.36 -25.11 22.91
CA LEU A 237 -12.52 -24.40 23.44
C LEU A 237 -12.35 -24.05 24.93
N ALA A 238 -11.89 -24.97 25.77
CA ALA A 238 -11.66 -24.71 27.20
C ALA A 238 -10.70 -23.53 27.44
N LEU A 239 -9.71 -23.33 26.54
CA LEU A 239 -8.76 -22.22 26.61
C LEU A 239 -9.35 -20.91 26.07
N ILE A 240 -10.22 -20.93 25.07
CA ILE A 240 -10.66 -19.77 24.31
C ILE A 240 -12.00 -19.21 24.83
N GLN A 241 -12.95 -20.05 25.24
CA GLN A 241 -14.29 -19.63 25.72
C GLN A 241 -14.28 -18.50 26.78
N PRO A 242 -13.36 -18.44 27.74
CA PRO A 242 -13.32 -17.37 28.73
C PRO A 242 -13.18 -15.98 28.09
N PHE A 243 -12.64 -15.88 26.87
CA PHE A 243 -12.40 -14.63 26.15
C PHE A 243 -13.62 -14.12 25.37
N LEU A 244 -14.71 -14.87 25.29
CA LEU A 244 -15.98 -14.41 24.70
C LEU A 244 -16.59 -13.22 25.44
N LYS A 245 -16.21 -12.98 26.71
CA LYS A 245 -16.64 -11.83 27.53
C LYS A 245 -15.51 -10.84 27.77
N HIS A 246 -14.41 -10.91 27.03
CA HIS A 246 -13.28 -10.01 27.24
C HIS A 246 -13.66 -8.56 26.91
N PRO A 247 -13.23 -7.54 27.72
CA PRO A 247 -13.59 -6.14 27.49
C PRO A 247 -13.06 -5.58 26.16
N ASN A 248 -11.89 -6.04 25.73
CA ASN A 248 -11.34 -5.62 24.45
C ASN A 248 -12.08 -6.27 23.27
N ASN A 249 -12.59 -5.46 22.36
CA ASN A 249 -13.39 -5.87 21.21
C ASN A 249 -12.62 -6.83 20.25
N ARG A 250 -11.34 -6.60 20.00
CA ARG A 250 -10.51 -7.46 19.14
C ARG A 250 -10.34 -8.87 19.74
N VAL A 251 -10.04 -8.94 21.05
CA VAL A 251 -9.89 -10.23 21.75
C VAL A 251 -11.21 -11.00 21.72
N ARG A 252 -12.33 -10.31 22.03
CA ARG A 252 -13.69 -10.89 21.99
C ARG A 252 -14.05 -11.40 20.59
N GLY A 253 -13.80 -10.58 19.55
CA GLY A 253 -14.07 -10.94 18.15
C GLY A 253 -13.27 -12.16 17.69
N ASN A 254 -11.96 -12.20 17.97
CA ASN A 254 -11.12 -13.36 17.63
C ASN A 254 -11.56 -14.62 18.38
N ALA A 255 -11.97 -14.48 19.65
CA ALA A 255 -12.49 -15.61 20.43
C ALA A 255 -13.79 -16.16 19.81
N MET A 256 -14.70 -15.30 19.38
CA MET A 256 -15.93 -15.74 18.71
C MET A 256 -15.67 -16.45 17.40
N ILE A 257 -14.79 -15.91 16.55
CA ILE A 257 -14.41 -16.54 15.27
C ILE A 257 -13.75 -17.90 15.55
N ALA A 258 -12.84 -17.95 16.53
CA ALA A 258 -12.17 -19.19 16.91
C ALA A 258 -13.13 -20.27 17.41
N VAL A 259 -14.06 -19.91 18.29
CA VAL A 259 -15.08 -20.84 18.83
C VAL A 259 -16.03 -21.32 17.73
N ALA A 260 -16.45 -20.45 16.83
CA ALA A 260 -17.27 -20.81 15.67
C ALA A 260 -16.56 -21.81 14.75
N ASN A 261 -15.29 -21.59 14.45
CA ASN A 261 -14.49 -22.46 13.58
C ASN A 261 -14.21 -23.84 14.20
N LEU A 262 -14.20 -23.94 15.54
CA LEU A 262 -14.05 -25.18 16.25
C LEU A 262 -15.34 -26.04 16.30
N GLY A 263 -16.45 -25.50 15.75
CA GLY A 263 -17.69 -26.28 15.52
C GLY A 263 -18.52 -26.57 16.77
N ASN A 264 -18.31 -25.85 17.87
CA ASN A 264 -19.04 -26.11 19.10
C ASN A 264 -19.43 -24.80 19.80
N SER A 265 -20.70 -24.56 19.90
CA SER A 265 -21.44 -23.75 20.87
C SER A 265 -22.50 -22.87 20.21
N ASP A 266 -23.64 -22.74 20.86
CA ASP A 266 -24.60 -21.71 20.56
C ASP A 266 -24.01 -20.32 20.93
N LEU A 267 -23.50 -19.59 19.93
CA LEU A 267 -22.97 -18.24 20.08
C LEU A 267 -24.06 -17.17 20.10
N THR A 268 -25.34 -17.56 19.89
CA THR A 268 -26.47 -16.63 19.82
C THR A 268 -26.56 -15.70 21.03
N PRO A 269 -26.47 -16.18 22.29
CA PRO A 269 -26.55 -15.30 23.44
C PRO A 269 -25.42 -14.26 23.48
N THR A 270 -24.19 -14.66 23.11
CA THR A 270 -23.04 -13.77 23.09
C THR A 270 -23.15 -12.73 21.96
N MET A 271 -23.62 -13.15 20.79
CA MET A 271 -23.85 -12.25 19.63
C MET A 271 -24.93 -11.22 19.95
N ARG A 272 -26.04 -11.65 20.57
CA ARG A 272 -27.12 -10.72 21.02
C ARG A 272 -26.59 -9.73 22.04
N ALA A 273 -25.83 -10.17 23.02
CA ALA A 273 -25.21 -9.26 24.01
C ALA A 273 -24.23 -8.27 23.37
N MET A 274 -23.55 -8.62 22.27
CA MET A 274 -22.72 -7.69 21.53
C MET A 274 -23.52 -6.73 20.64
N LEU A 275 -24.68 -7.13 20.17
CA LEU A 275 -25.58 -6.29 19.38
C LEU A 275 -26.12 -5.12 20.20
N ASP A 276 -26.47 -5.39 21.48
CA ASP A 276 -27.03 -4.43 22.43
C ASP A 276 -25.97 -3.73 23.28
N ASP A 277 -24.67 -3.97 23.02
CA ASP A 277 -23.58 -3.41 23.83
C ASP A 277 -23.51 -1.87 23.68
N PRO A 278 -23.39 -1.10 24.78
CA PRO A 278 -23.27 0.35 24.71
C PRO A 278 -22.01 0.82 23.94
N ASP A 279 -20.94 0.02 23.94
CA ASP A 279 -19.74 0.35 23.19
C ASP A 279 -19.91 0.03 21.71
N LYS A 280 -19.91 1.10 20.88
CA LYS A 280 -19.99 0.98 19.42
C LYS A 280 -18.91 0.07 18.81
N TRP A 281 -17.72 0.00 19.40
CA TRP A 281 -16.65 -0.87 18.88
C TRP A 281 -16.95 -2.36 19.08
N ILE A 282 -17.70 -2.70 20.10
CA ILE A 282 -18.18 -4.06 20.30
C ILE A 282 -19.27 -4.39 19.29
N ARG A 283 -20.26 -3.48 19.08
CA ARG A 283 -21.27 -3.65 18.04
C ARG A 283 -20.65 -3.72 16.64
N ALA A 284 -19.68 -2.85 16.32
CA ALA A 284 -18.95 -2.88 15.06
C ALA A 284 -18.16 -4.19 14.88
N THR A 285 -17.59 -4.72 15.97
CA THR A 285 -16.88 -6.02 15.94
C THR A 285 -17.84 -7.17 15.68
N LEU A 286 -19.08 -7.12 16.18
CA LEU A 286 -20.09 -8.11 15.83
C LEU A 286 -20.36 -8.11 14.31
N GLY A 287 -20.48 -6.94 13.69
CA GLY A 287 -20.59 -6.81 12.23
C GLY A 287 -19.45 -7.52 11.50
N TYR A 288 -18.20 -7.34 11.96
CA TYR A 288 -17.06 -8.06 11.40
C TYR A 288 -17.15 -9.59 11.63
N VAL A 289 -17.48 -10.04 12.85
CA VAL A 289 -17.66 -11.47 13.17
C VAL A 289 -18.72 -12.07 12.24
N LEU A 290 -19.88 -11.42 12.09
CA LEU A 290 -20.95 -11.86 11.22
C LEU A 290 -20.56 -11.88 9.73
N SER A 291 -19.50 -11.18 9.31
CA SER A 291 -19.00 -11.25 7.93
C SER A 291 -18.26 -12.55 7.62
N VAL A 292 -17.69 -13.22 8.64
CA VAL A 292 -16.84 -14.41 8.49
C VAL A 292 -17.43 -15.66 9.12
N VAL A 293 -18.23 -15.54 10.20
CA VAL A 293 -18.84 -16.68 10.91
C VAL A 293 -20.19 -17.02 10.32
N GLU A 294 -20.39 -18.27 9.92
CA GLU A 294 -21.71 -18.75 9.50
C GLU A 294 -22.61 -18.98 10.72
N HIS A 295 -23.77 -18.33 10.73
CA HIS A 295 -24.76 -18.43 11.80
C HIS A 295 -26.18 -18.24 11.25
N SER A 296 -27.14 -19.00 11.74
CA SER A 296 -28.53 -18.98 11.23
C SER A 296 -29.21 -17.61 11.36
N GLN A 297 -28.96 -16.88 12.44
CA GLN A 297 -29.50 -15.54 12.70
C GLN A 297 -28.59 -14.40 12.22
N ALA A 298 -27.50 -14.70 11.50
CA ALA A 298 -26.54 -13.67 11.08
C ALA A 298 -27.20 -12.56 10.26
N LEU A 299 -28.07 -12.91 9.32
CA LEU A 299 -28.74 -11.93 8.44
C LEU A 299 -29.65 -10.99 9.23
N GLU A 300 -30.39 -11.50 10.21
CA GLU A 300 -31.25 -10.72 11.10
C GLU A 300 -30.44 -9.69 11.89
N MET A 301 -29.36 -10.13 12.54
CA MET A 301 -28.46 -9.25 13.31
C MET A 301 -27.77 -8.21 12.42
N ILE A 302 -27.36 -8.58 11.21
CA ILE A 302 -26.79 -7.64 10.24
C ILE A 302 -27.79 -6.54 9.88
N ILE A 303 -29.07 -6.90 9.67
CA ILE A 303 -30.13 -5.94 9.36
C ILE A 303 -30.36 -4.96 10.54
N GLU A 304 -30.24 -5.43 11.78
CA GLU A 304 -30.30 -4.58 12.97
C GLU A 304 -29.10 -3.63 13.03
N LEU A 305 -27.88 -4.13 12.85
CA LEU A 305 -26.66 -3.32 12.82
C LEU A 305 -26.64 -2.27 11.69
N LEU A 306 -27.34 -2.51 10.58
CA LEU A 306 -27.49 -1.52 9.51
C LEU A 306 -28.36 -0.32 9.90
N LYS A 307 -29.14 -0.42 10.97
CA LYS A 307 -29.94 0.68 11.52
C LYS A 307 -29.22 1.44 12.65
N ASP A 308 -28.00 1.01 13.02
CA ASP A 308 -27.24 1.62 14.10
C ASP A 308 -26.95 3.10 13.81
N GLU A 309 -27.01 3.93 14.83
CA GLU A 309 -26.69 5.35 14.74
C GLU A 309 -25.22 5.61 14.34
N ASP A 310 -24.31 4.73 14.78
CA ASP A 310 -22.88 4.90 14.52
C ASP A 310 -22.50 4.43 13.11
N ALA A 311 -21.73 5.27 12.42
CA ALA A 311 -21.28 5.01 11.05
C ALA A 311 -20.34 3.81 10.91
N ASP A 312 -19.50 3.52 11.92
CA ASP A 312 -18.54 2.43 11.87
C ASP A 312 -19.23 1.07 12.06
N VAL A 313 -20.29 1.05 12.85
CA VAL A 313 -21.17 -0.13 12.98
C VAL A 313 -21.86 -0.43 11.65
N ARG A 314 -22.51 0.58 11.04
CA ARG A 314 -23.15 0.39 9.72
C ARG A 314 -22.17 -0.03 8.62
N LYS A 315 -20.93 0.48 8.63
CA LYS A 315 -19.89 0.05 7.66
C LYS A 315 -19.59 -1.44 7.75
N ASN A 316 -19.38 -1.96 8.96
CA ASN A 316 -19.08 -3.38 9.17
C ASN A 316 -20.31 -4.25 8.85
N ALA A 317 -21.49 -3.79 9.20
CA ALA A 317 -22.74 -4.46 8.83
C ALA A 317 -22.95 -4.51 7.31
N ALA A 318 -22.65 -3.42 6.59
CA ALA A 318 -22.73 -3.38 5.13
C ALA A 318 -21.75 -4.34 4.46
N LEU A 319 -20.54 -4.47 5.00
CA LEU A 319 -19.56 -5.46 4.54
C LEU A 319 -20.06 -6.89 4.80
N ALA A 320 -20.61 -7.15 5.98
CA ALA A 320 -21.17 -8.45 6.33
C ALA A 320 -22.37 -8.82 5.42
N LEU A 321 -23.25 -7.85 5.16
CA LEU A 321 -24.35 -8.06 4.22
C LEU A 321 -23.83 -8.33 2.82
N SER A 322 -22.84 -7.59 2.35
CA SER A 322 -22.24 -7.80 1.02
C SER A 322 -21.81 -9.25 0.80
N ASN A 323 -21.27 -9.90 1.82
CA ASN A 323 -20.82 -11.29 1.74
C ASN A 323 -21.99 -12.30 1.75
N ARG A 324 -23.16 -11.93 2.29
CA ARG A 324 -24.28 -12.85 2.58
C ARG A 324 -25.55 -12.56 1.81
N ALA A 325 -25.70 -11.34 1.27
CA ALA A 325 -26.91 -10.94 0.57
C ALA A 325 -27.20 -11.84 -0.64
N ARG A 326 -28.48 -12.11 -0.80
CA ARG A 326 -29.08 -12.78 -1.95
C ARG A 326 -30.14 -11.84 -2.55
N GLU A 327 -30.78 -12.26 -3.61
CA GLU A 327 -31.80 -11.46 -4.31
C GLU A 327 -32.95 -11.01 -3.37
N ALA A 328 -33.31 -11.81 -2.38
CA ALA A 328 -34.32 -11.46 -1.37
C ALA A 328 -34.03 -10.16 -0.60
N GLN A 329 -32.77 -9.70 -0.53
CA GLN A 329 -32.39 -8.46 0.14
C GLN A 329 -32.33 -7.24 -0.80
N THR A 330 -32.85 -7.34 -2.02
CA THR A 330 -32.80 -6.25 -3.04
C THR A 330 -33.33 -4.93 -2.51
N GLU A 331 -34.49 -4.92 -1.85
CA GLU A 331 -35.11 -3.70 -1.33
C GLU A 331 -34.24 -3.03 -0.26
N LEU A 332 -33.65 -3.83 0.62
CA LEU A 332 -32.70 -3.34 1.63
C LEU A 332 -31.46 -2.72 0.98
N LEU A 333 -30.87 -3.38 -0.01
CA LEU A 333 -29.71 -2.88 -0.74
C LEU A 333 -30.04 -1.56 -1.48
N ILE A 334 -31.23 -1.45 -2.07
CA ILE A 334 -31.67 -0.19 -2.70
C ILE A 334 -31.79 0.93 -1.67
N ARG A 335 -32.34 0.67 -0.48
CA ARG A 335 -32.40 1.67 0.60
C ARG A 335 -31.00 2.11 1.03
N MET A 336 -30.03 1.19 1.12
CA MET A 336 -28.64 1.51 1.47
C MET A 336 -27.95 2.43 0.45
N LEU A 337 -28.44 2.54 -0.78
CA LEU A 337 -27.93 3.52 -1.77
C LEU A 337 -28.10 4.99 -1.31
N ALA A 338 -28.99 5.25 -0.36
CA ALA A 338 -29.25 6.57 0.20
C ALA A 338 -28.55 6.81 1.56
N ASP A 339 -27.76 5.86 2.08
CA ASP A 339 -27.07 6.03 3.36
C ASP A 339 -26.13 7.26 3.34
N PRO A 340 -26.08 8.06 4.39
CA PRO A 340 -25.16 9.21 4.49
C PRO A 340 -23.69 8.79 4.38
N VAL A 341 -23.35 7.57 4.80
CA VAL A 341 -21.98 7.05 4.79
C VAL A 341 -21.59 6.53 3.39
N PRO A 342 -20.59 7.13 2.72
CA PRO A 342 -20.22 6.72 1.36
C PRO A 342 -19.81 5.25 1.24
N PHE A 343 -19.21 4.68 2.29
CA PHE A 343 -18.81 3.26 2.30
C PHE A 343 -20.02 2.32 2.28
N VAL A 344 -21.09 2.65 2.99
CA VAL A 344 -22.34 1.85 3.00
C VAL A 344 -22.97 1.87 1.61
N ARG A 345 -23.08 3.07 0.99
CA ARG A 345 -23.54 3.20 -0.39
C ARG A 345 -22.70 2.37 -1.37
N LEU A 346 -21.38 2.44 -1.23
CA LEU A 346 -20.43 1.69 -2.07
C LEU A 346 -20.67 0.17 -1.96
N GLN A 347 -20.84 -0.37 -0.75
CA GLN A 347 -21.10 -1.79 -0.54
C GLN A 347 -22.45 -2.21 -1.15
N ALA A 348 -23.47 -1.38 -1.05
CA ALA A 348 -24.76 -1.64 -1.69
C ALA A 348 -24.61 -1.73 -3.23
N VAL A 349 -23.91 -0.77 -3.84
CA VAL A 349 -23.64 -0.75 -5.30
C VAL A 349 -22.90 -2.02 -5.73
N ILE A 350 -21.81 -2.37 -5.05
CA ILE A 350 -21.02 -3.57 -5.38
C ILE A 350 -21.87 -4.85 -5.23
N THR A 351 -22.68 -4.92 -4.17
CA THR A 351 -23.50 -6.09 -3.90
C THR A 351 -24.60 -6.27 -4.95
N LEU A 352 -25.27 -5.18 -5.35
CA LEU A 352 -26.28 -5.21 -6.42
C LEU A 352 -25.69 -5.66 -7.76
N GLY A 353 -24.46 -5.19 -8.08
CA GLY A 353 -23.72 -5.63 -9.27
C GLY A 353 -23.35 -7.11 -9.22
N ARG A 354 -22.79 -7.58 -8.09
CA ARG A 354 -22.44 -8.99 -7.89
C ARG A 354 -23.64 -9.94 -8.00
N LEU A 355 -24.78 -9.53 -7.46
CA LEU A 355 -26.01 -10.30 -7.51
C LEU A 355 -26.76 -10.16 -8.86
N LYS A 356 -26.25 -9.32 -9.76
CA LYS A 356 -26.84 -9.04 -11.08
C LYS A 356 -28.30 -8.60 -11.02
N ILE A 357 -28.65 -7.73 -10.07
CA ILE A 357 -30.03 -7.29 -9.83
C ILE A 357 -30.48 -6.29 -10.89
N VAL A 358 -31.21 -6.75 -11.89
CA VAL A 358 -31.70 -5.91 -13.02
C VAL A 358 -32.61 -4.79 -12.52
N SER A 359 -33.48 -5.04 -11.53
CA SER A 359 -34.40 -4.03 -10.97
C SER A 359 -33.67 -2.86 -10.28
N ALA A 360 -32.38 -2.98 -9.96
CA ALA A 360 -31.58 -1.91 -9.40
C ALA A 360 -31.03 -0.93 -10.45
N VAL A 361 -31.04 -1.26 -11.73
CA VAL A 361 -30.44 -0.45 -12.81
C VAL A 361 -30.92 1.00 -12.80
N PRO A 362 -32.23 1.33 -12.69
CA PRO A 362 -32.69 2.71 -12.65
C PRO A 362 -32.11 3.51 -11.45
N TRP A 363 -31.97 2.86 -10.29
CA TRP A 363 -31.41 3.46 -9.07
C TRP A 363 -29.92 3.71 -9.21
N LEU A 364 -29.16 2.78 -9.79
CA LEU A 364 -27.74 2.93 -10.10
C LEU A 364 -27.50 4.07 -11.10
N ILE A 365 -28.30 4.17 -12.15
CA ILE A 365 -28.24 5.28 -13.12
C ILE A 365 -28.52 6.64 -12.44
N LYS A 366 -29.52 6.70 -11.55
CA LYS A 366 -29.81 7.90 -10.77
C LYS A 366 -28.61 8.28 -9.90
N MET A 367 -28.02 7.31 -9.20
CA MET A 367 -26.87 7.51 -8.32
C MET A 367 -25.64 8.02 -9.08
N LEU A 368 -25.37 7.53 -10.28
CA LEU A 368 -24.28 8.01 -11.13
C LEU A 368 -24.36 9.52 -11.39
N LYS A 369 -25.58 10.06 -11.52
CA LYS A 369 -25.82 11.49 -11.77
C LYS A 369 -25.73 12.34 -10.49
N THR A 370 -26.04 11.77 -9.33
CA THR A 370 -26.22 12.52 -8.06
C THR A 370 -25.04 12.39 -7.11
N ASP A 371 -24.33 11.26 -7.10
CA ASP A 371 -23.23 11.05 -6.16
C ASP A 371 -21.94 11.76 -6.62
N ARG A 372 -21.41 12.61 -5.74
CA ARG A 372 -20.17 13.37 -6.01
C ARG A 372 -18.90 12.53 -5.85
N ASN A 373 -18.99 11.37 -5.18
CA ASN A 373 -17.83 10.52 -4.92
C ASN A 373 -17.49 9.68 -6.17
N PHE A 374 -16.34 9.96 -6.78
CA PHE A 374 -15.89 9.27 -7.98
C PHE A 374 -15.72 7.75 -7.77
N LYS A 375 -15.38 7.28 -6.56
CA LYS A 375 -15.27 5.84 -6.26
C LYS A 375 -16.63 5.15 -6.38
N ILE A 376 -17.69 5.83 -5.93
CA ILE A 376 -19.05 5.32 -6.06
C ILE A 376 -19.48 5.35 -7.53
N ARG A 377 -19.24 6.46 -8.27
CA ARG A 377 -19.56 6.49 -9.71
C ARG A 377 -18.82 5.40 -10.48
N SER A 378 -17.52 5.18 -10.18
CA SER A 378 -16.72 4.10 -10.77
C SER A 378 -17.32 2.73 -10.47
N ALA A 379 -17.72 2.47 -9.22
CA ALA A 379 -18.34 1.22 -8.80
C ALA A 379 -19.73 1.01 -9.46
N VAL A 380 -20.53 2.07 -9.62
CA VAL A 380 -21.81 2.02 -10.33
C VAL A 380 -21.62 1.55 -11.78
N ILE A 381 -20.61 2.11 -12.47
CA ILE A 381 -20.30 1.70 -13.85
C ILE A 381 -19.92 0.21 -13.91
N THR A 382 -19.03 -0.24 -13.02
CA THR A 382 -18.65 -1.66 -12.94
C THR A 382 -19.87 -2.53 -12.63
N SER A 383 -20.73 -2.11 -11.71
CA SER A 383 -21.93 -2.87 -11.35
C SER A 383 -22.94 -2.95 -12.49
N LEU A 384 -23.12 -1.88 -13.29
CA LEU A 384 -23.96 -1.91 -14.51
C LEU A 384 -23.40 -2.89 -15.55
N GLY A 385 -22.07 -2.98 -15.68
CA GLY A 385 -21.40 -4.00 -16.50
C GLY A 385 -21.74 -5.42 -16.03
N HIS A 386 -21.50 -5.73 -14.75
CA HIS A 386 -21.75 -7.05 -14.16
C HIS A 386 -23.24 -7.46 -14.23
N ILE A 387 -24.19 -6.50 -14.09
CA ILE A 387 -25.62 -6.76 -14.25
C ILE A 387 -25.92 -7.19 -15.70
N GLY A 388 -25.25 -6.60 -16.67
CA GLY A 388 -25.37 -6.98 -18.08
C GLY A 388 -26.64 -6.49 -18.77
N ASP A 389 -27.44 -5.62 -18.14
CA ASP A 389 -28.70 -5.12 -18.73
C ASP A 389 -28.42 -4.06 -19.79
N ARG A 390 -28.90 -4.31 -21.02
CA ARG A 390 -28.73 -3.42 -22.17
C ARG A 390 -29.38 -2.04 -22.00
N SER A 391 -30.34 -1.87 -21.09
CA SER A 391 -30.93 -0.56 -20.77
C SER A 391 -29.87 0.40 -20.16
N GLY A 392 -28.80 -0.12 -19.59
CA GLY A 392 -27.66 0.65 -19.06
C GLY A 392 -26.71 1.19 -20.14
N VAL A 393 -26.74 0.65 -21.38
CA VAL A 393 -25.76 0.97 -22.43
C VAL A 393 -25.64 2.47 -22.74
N PRO A 394 -26.70 3.26 -22.90
CA PRO A 394 -26.59 4.70 -23.13
C PRO A 394 -25.83 5.42 -21.99
N THR A 395 -26.01 4.95 -20.75
CA THR A 395 -25.33 5.48 -19.58
C THR A 395 -23.85 5.11 -19.58
N LEU A 396 -23.51 3.87 -19.95
CA LEU A 396 -22.12 3.41 -20.09
C LEU A 396 -21.39 4.17 -21.20
N GLN A 397 -22.04 4.42 -22.34
CA GLN A 397 -21.48 5.23 -23.43
C GLN A 397 -21.20 6.67 -22.99
N ASN A 398 -22.10 7.28 -22.21
CA ASN A 398 -21.87 8.61 -21.65
C ASN A 398 -20.69 8.60 -20.65
N ALA A 399 -20.53 7.54 -19.88
CA ALA A 399 -19.44 7.38 -18.92
C ALA A 399 -18.05 7.28 -19.57
N LEU A 400 -17.94 6.89 -20.86
CA LEU A 400 -16.69 6.97 -21.63
C LEU A 400 -16.15 8.40 -21.79
N ARG A 401 -17.00 9.41 -21.51
CA ARG A 401 -16.64 10.84 -21.54
C ARG A 401 -16.57 11.46 -20.15
N ASP A 402 -16.59 10.65 -19.06
CA ASP A 402 -16.49 11.17 -17.68
C ASP A 402 -15.15 11.89 -17.50
N ARG A 403 -15.18 12.95 -16.69
CA ARG A 403 -13.97 13.72 -16.32
C ARG A 403 -12.92 12.89 -15.57
N ASP A 404 -13.34 11.87 -14.82
CA ASP A 404 -12.46 10.97 -14.08
C ASP A 404 -12.08 9.76 -14.95
N SER A 405 -10.79 9.58 -15.19
CA SER A 405 -10.26 8.50 -16.04
C SER A 405 -10.60 7.10 -15.54
N ARG A 406 -10.78 6.94 -14.22
CA ARG A 406 -11.18 5.63 -13.64
C ARG A 406 -12.61 5.27 -14.02
N VAL A 407 -13.50 6.25 -14.08
CA VAL A 407 -14.87 6.05 -14.56
C VAL A 407 -14.86 5.68 -16.04
N ARG A 408 -14.05 6.38 -16.88
CA ARG A 408 -13.89 6.04 -18.31
C ARG A 408 -13.33 4.63 -18.50
N ALA A 409 -12.25 4.29 -17.76
CA ALA A 409 -11.62 2.97 -17.83
C ALA A 409 -12.58 1.83 -17.45
N ASN A 410 -13.38 2.02 -16.38
CA ASN A 410 -14.39 1.04 -15.98
C ASN A 410 -15.57 0.97 -16.97
N ALA A 411 -15.89 2.08 -17.64
CA ALA A 411 -16.91 2.08 -18.68
C ALA A 411 -16.50 1.26 -19.90
N VAL A 412 -15.22 1.22 -20.24
CA VAL A 412 -14.69 0.33 -21.28
C VAL A 412 -14.96 -1.13 -20.91
N GLU A 413 -14.58 -1.56 -19.70
CA GLU A 413 -14.78 -2.93 -19.22
C GLU A 413 -16.29 -3.28 -19.15
N ALA A 414 -17.12 -2.35 -18.66
CA ALA A 414 -18.56 -2.56 -18.60
C ALA A 414 -19.21 -2.69 -19.99
N ILE A 415 -18.74 -1.94 -20.99
CA ILE A 415 -19.23 -2.06 -22.38
C ILE A 415 -18.79 -3.40 -22.98
N GLU A 416 -17.55 -3.84 -22.72
CA GLU A 416 -17.06 -5.18 -23.09
C GLU A 416 -18.01 -6.27 -22.54
N GLU A 417 -18.34 -6.21 -21.24
CA GLU A 417 -19.20 -7.21 -20.58
C GLU A 417 -20.64 -7.22 -21.12
N VAL A 418 -21.24 -6.03 -21.39
CA VAL A 418 -22.65 -5.92 -21.78
C VAL A 418 -22.86 -6.18 -23.27
N LEU A 419 -21.95 -5.70 -24.12
CA LEU A 419 -22.14 -5.72 -25.57
C LEU A 419 -21.33 -6.79 -26.30
N GLY A 420 -20.28 -7.32 -25.67
CA GLY A 420 -19.36 -8.23 -26.35
C GLY A 420 -18.80 -7.60 -27.62
N GLU A 421 -18.73 -8.35 -28.72
CA GLU A 421 -18.20 -7.89 -30.01
C GLU A 421 -18.87 -6.63 -30.56
N ALA A 422 -20.15 -6.41 -30.27
CA ALA A 422 -20.85 -5.19 -30.66
C ALA A 422 -20.27 -3.92 -30.02
N GLY A 423 -19.50 -4.05 -28.93
CA GLY A 423 -18.79 -2.98 -28.25
C GLY A 423 -17.49 -2.51 -28.95
N ILE A 424 -16.92 -3.28 -29.89
CA ILE A 424 -15.62 -3.00 -30.51
C ILE A 424 -15.55 -1.57 -31.07
N ASN A 425 -16.54 -1.17 -31.87
CA ASN A 425 -16.55 0.15 -32.50
C ASN A 425 -16.72 1.31 -31.48
N ILE A 426 -17.30 1.03 -30.32
CA ILE A 426 -17.49 2.00 -29.24
C ILE A 426 -16.19 2.14 -28.44
N ILE A 427 -15.46 1.04 -28.23
CA ILE A 427 -14.23 0.98 -27.41
C ILE A 427 -13.02 1.48 -28.21
N ARG A 428 -12.88 1.17 -29.49
CA ARG A 428 -11.72 1.46 -30.32
C ARG A 428 -11.22 2.93 -30.27
N PRO A 429 -12.09 3.96 -30.29
CA PRO A 429 -11.64 5.35 -30.15
C PRO A 429 -10.88 5.64 -28.85
N LEU A 430 -11.09 4.85 -27.79
CA LEU A 430 -10.48 5.02 -26.48
C LEU A 430 -8.99 4.60 -26.46
N LEU A 431 -8.49 3.97 -27.51
CA LEU A 431 -7.03 3.77 -27.72
C LEU A 431 -6.27 5.11 -27.83
N LYS A 432 -6.98 6.21 -28.09
CA LYS A 432 -6.44 7.58 -28.17
C LYS A 432 -6.82 8.45 -26.96
N ASP A 433 -7.38 7.86 -25.87
CA ASP A 433 -7.70 8.62 -24.66
C ASP A 433 -6.46 9.28 -24.07
N SER A 434 -6.62 10.42 -23.42
CA SER A 434 -5.52 11.14 -22.76
C SER A 434 -4.91 10.36 -21.59
N ASP A 435 -5.67 9.47 -20.96
CA ASP A 435 -5.26 8.70 -19.79
C ASP A 435 -4.76 7.29 -20.16
N ASN A 436 -3.60 6.90 -19.61
CA ASN A 436 -2.95 5.62 -19.88
C ASN A 436 -3.82 4.42 -19.50
N ARG A 437 -4.53 4.50 -18.38
CA ARG A 437 -5.37 3.41 -17.87
C ARG A 437 -6.55 3.15 -18.81
N THR A 438 -7.19 4.22 -19.28
CA THR A 438 -8.29 4.11 -20.25
C THR A 438 -7.80 3.49 -21.56
N ARG A 439 -6.64 3.94 -22.08
CA ARG A 439 -6.05 3.35 -23.30
C ARG A 439 -5.75 1.86 -23.13
N SER A 440 -5.12 1.49 -22.01
CA SER A 440 -4.75 0.08 -21.76
C SER A 440 -5.96 -0.82 -21.56
N ASN A 441 -7.01 -0.34 -20.86
CA ASN A 441 -8.27 -1.09 -20.73
C ASN A 441 -8.96 -1.26 -22.08
N ALA A 442 -8.94 -0.23 -22.94
CA ALA A 442 -9.48 -0.32 -24.30
C ALA A 442 -8.74 -1.35 -25.13
N ALA A 443 -7.39 -1.36 -25.09
CA ALA A 443 -6.59 -2.34 -25.82
C ALA A 443 -6.83 -3.78 -25.32
N LYS A 444 -6.88 -3.98 -24.00
CA LYS A 444 -7.17 -5.27 -23.38
C LYS A 444 -8.57 -5.76 -23.75
N ALA A 445 -9.58 -4.89 -23.67
CA ALA A 445 -10.96 -5.22 -24.02
C ALA A 445 -11.09 -5.63 -25.50
N LEU A 446 -10.53 -4.84 -26.40
CA LEU A 446 -10.53 -5.15 -27.85
C LEU A 446 -9.87 -6.51 -28.12
N PHE A 447 -8.71 -6.77 -27.53
CA PHE A 447 -8.03 -8.05 -27.69
C PHE A 447 -8.89 -9.23 -27.17
N ARG A 448 -9.51 -9.09 -26.00
CA ARG A 448 -10.41 -10.12 -25.42
C ARG A 448 -11.67 -10.35 -26.26
N LEU A 449 -12.15 -9.33 -26.95
CA LEU A 449 -13.26 -9.40 -27.90
C LEU A 449 -12.85 -10.01 -29.26
N GLY A 450 -11.60 -10.46 -29.40
CA GLY A 450 -11.09 -11.10 -30.61
C GLY A 450 -10.57 -10.12 -31.67
N ASP A 451 -10.51 -8.83 -31.37
CA ASP A 451 -9.95 -7.82 -32.26
C ASP A 451 -8.40 -7.85 -32.16
N VAL A 452 -7.80 -8.78 -32.89
CA VAL A 452 -6.33 -8.95 -32.91
C VAL A 452 -5.62 -7.81 -33.66
N GLU A 453 -6.30 -7.00 -34.46
CA GLU A 453 -5.74 -5.82 -35.14
C GLU A 453 -5.23 -4.78 -34.17
N VAL A 454 -5.76 -4.75 -32.94
CA VAL A 454 -5.27 -3.89 -31.87
C VAL A 454 -3.78 -4.06 -31.59
N LEU A 455 -3.22 -5.26 -31.85
CA LEU A 455 -1.79 -5.52 -31.68
C LEU A 455 -0.94 -4.74 -32.69
N GLN A 456 -1.43 -4.55 -33.91
CA GLN A 456 -0.76 -3.70 -34.91
C GLN A 456 -0.80 -2.23 -34.53
N GLU A 457 -1.92 -1.79 -33.91
CA GLU A 457 -2.02 -0.42 -33.38
C GLU A 457 -1.06 -0.21 -32.21
N LEU A 458 -0.96 -1.17 -31.31
CA LEU A 458 0.00 -1.13 -30.19
C LEU A 458 1.46 -1.16 -30.71
N GLU A 459 1.78 -1.96 -31.71
CA GLU A 459 3.11 -1.97 -32.34
C GLU A 459 3.47 -0.61 -32.95
N LYS A 460 2.52 0.06 -33.65
CA LYS A 460 2.69 1.41 -34.14
C LYS A 460 2.92 2.41 -33.00
N MET A 461 2.17 2.29 -31.90
CA MET A 461 2.35 3.12 -30.71
C MET A 461 3.74 2.93 -30.08
N LEU A 462 4.26 1.68 -30.01
CA LEU A 462 5.63 1.40 -29.54
C LEU A 462 6.69 2.06 -30.40
N SER A 463 6.42 2.23 -31.70
CA SER A 463 7.32 2.86 -32.67
C SER A 463 7.16 4.39 -32.75
N GLY A 464 6.20 4.97 -32.01
CA GLY A 464 5.90 6.41 -32.00
C GLY A 464 7.04 7.25 -31.44
N LYS A 465 7.04 8.55 -31.75
CA LYS A 465 8.06 9.50 -31.25
C LYS A 465 7.87 9.85 -29.77
N ASP A 466 6.63 9.87 -29.29
CA ASP A 466 6.29 10.26 -27.93
C ASP A 466 6.51 9.13 -26.92
N VAL A 467 7.31 9.41 -25.88
CA VAL A 467 7.65 8.48 -24.80
C VAL A 467 6.40 8.02 -24.04
N ALA A 468 5.45 8.93 -23.75
CA ALA A 468 4.24 8.59 -23.01
C ALA A 468 3.35 7.59 -23.77
N THR A 469 3.26 7.76 -25.09
CA THR A 469 2.53 6.82 -25.97
C THR A 469 3.19 5.45 -25.99
N ARG A 470 4.53 5.39 -26.07
CA ARG A 470 5.29 4.12 -26.03
C ARG A 470 5.12 3.40 -24.69
N VAL A 471 5.21 4.14 -23.57
CA VAL A 471 4.95 3.60 -22.21
C VAL A 471 3.53 3.05 -22.10
N SER A 472 2.54 3.75 -22.65
CA SER A 472 1.15 3.28 -22.64
C SER A 472 0.94 2.00 -23.40
N ALA A 473 1.59 1.85 -24.56
CA ALA A 473 1.53 0.64 -25.36
C ALA A 473 2.21 -0.54 -24.65
N ALA A 474 3.38 -0.31 -24.03
CA ALA A 474 4.06 -1.33 -23.22
C ALA A 474 3.17 -1.78 -22.04
N TYR A 475 2.51 -0.85 -21.34
CA TYR A 475 1.59 -1.17 -20.26
C TYR A 475 0.36 -1.95 -20.75
N ALA A 476 -0.21 -1.60 -21.90
CA ALA A 476 -1.33 -2.34 -22.48
C ALA A 476 -0.92 -3.79 -22.82
N LEU A 477 0.26 -3.98 -23.43
CA LEU A 477 0.81 -5.31 -23.74
C LEU A 477 1.10 -6.13 -22.47
N MET A 478 1.57 -5.50 -21.41
CA MET A 478 1.71 -6.13 -20.10
C MET A 478 0.37 -6.69 -19.60
N GLN A 479 -0.72 -5.92 -19.73
CA GLN A 479 -2.07 -6.36 -19.34
C GLN A 479 -2.59 -7.50 -20.22
N ILE A 480 -2.33 -7.45 -21.52
CA ILE A 480 -2.68 -8.52 -22.48
C ILE A 480 -1.87 -9.79 -22.17
N GLY A 481 -0.56 -9.66 -21.93
CA GLY A 481 0.30 -10.79 -21.55
C GLY A 481 -0.15 -11.45 -20.25
N SER A 482 -0.51 -10.68 -19.23
CA SER A 482 -1.10 -11.20 -18.00
C SER A 482 -2.39 -11.96 -18.27
N ALA A 483 -3.29 -11.42 -19.08
CA ALA A 483 -4.54 -12.07 -19.45
C ALA A 483 -4.32 -13.40 -20.18
N LEU A 484 -3.33 -13.49 -21.05
CA LEU A 484 -2.97 -14.74 -21.74
C LEU A 484 -2.42 -15.80 -20.78
N ARG A 485 -1.73 -15.40 -19.71
CA ARG A 485 -1.22 -16.34 -18.69
C ARG A 485 -2.32 -16.87 -17.78
N GLU A 486 -3.31 -16.03 -17.44
CA GLU A 486 -4.45 -16.40 -16.58
C GLU A 486 -5.39 -17.41 -17.25
N VAL A 487 -5.33 -17.54 -18.56
CA VAL A 487 -6.15 -18.48 -19.36
C VAL A 487 -5.89 -19.97 -19.04
N ASP A 488 -4.80 -20.30 -18.39
CA ASP A 488 -4.58 -21.68 -17.89
C ASP A 488 -5.63 -22.14 -16.87
N VAL A 489 -6.39 -21.22 -16.28
CA VAL A 489 -7.37 -21.49 -15.20
C VAL A 489 -8.82 -21.34 -15.68
N SER A 490 -9.04 -20.73 -16.86
CA SER A 490 -10.35 -20.46 -17.43
C SER A 490 -10.37 -20.71 -18.94
N PRO A 491 -11.46 -21.19 -19.55
CA PRO A 491 -11.54 -21.29 -21.00
C PRO A 491 -11.44 -19.90 -21.63
N LEU A 492 -10.67 -19.79 -22.73
CA LEU A 492 -10.57 -18.56 -23.54
C LEU A 492 -11.97 -18.04 -23.89
N PRO A 493 -12.18 -16.71 -23.88
CA PRO A 493 -13.38 -16.12 -24.45
C PRO A 493 -13.61 -16.63 -25.87
N GLY A 494 -14.83 -17.05 -26.20
CA GLY A 494 -15.17 -17.63 -27.50
C GLY A 494 -14.69 -16.81 -28.71
N PRO A 495 -14.87 -15.47 -28.71
CA PRO A 495 -14.41 -14.59 -29.79
C PRO A 495 -12.88 -14.64 -29.98
N LEU A 496 -12.12 -14.59 -28.89
CA LEU A 496 -10.66 -14.65 -28.95
C LEU A 496 -10.17 -16.02 -29.46
N LYS A 497 -10.77 -17.11 -28.98
CA LYS A 497 -10.50 -18.47 -29.45
C LYS A 497 -10.74 -18.60 -30.96
N SER A 498 -11.88 -18.13 -31.44
CA SER A 498 -12.25 -18.14 -32.87
C SER A 498 -11.29 -17.30 -33.73
N SER A 499 -10.84 -16.16 -33.23
CA SER A 499 -9.87 -15.30 -33.93
C SER A 499 -8.47 -15.94 -33.99
N LEU A 500 -8.04 -16.60 -32.91
CA LEU A 500 -6.77 -17.33 -32.85
C LEU A 500 -6.75 -18.55 -33.81
N GLU A 501 -7.87 -19.27 -33.94
CA GLU A 501 -8.00 -20.41 -34.88
C GLU A 501 -7.94 -19.98 -36.35
N LYS A 502 -8.29 -18.73 -36.67
CA LYS A 502 -8.21 -18.17 -38.03
C LYS A 502 -6.83 -17.69 -38.44
N VAL A 503 -5.92 -17.48 -37.49
CA VAL A 503 -4.54 -17.06 -37.77
C VAL A 503 -3.75 -18.25 -38.30
N LYS A 504 -3.42 -18.24 -39.59
CA LYS A 504 -2.53 -19.23 -40.19
C LYS A 504 -1.12 -19.06 -39.63
N ILE A 505 -0.68 -20.02 -38.82
CA ILE A 505 0.69 -20.08 -38.31
C ILE A 505 1.57 -20.56 -39.44
N PRO A 506 2.64 -19.84 -39.83
CA PRO A 506 3.64 -20.39 -40.77
C PRO A 506 4.27 -21.65 -40.15
N GLU A 507 4.27 -22.74 -40.86
CA GLU A 507 5.02 -23.95 -40.47
C GLU A 507 6.50 -23.59 -40.28
N MET A 508 6.94 -23.45 -39.07
CA MET A 508 8.34 -23.31 -38.74
C MET A 508 8.95 -24.71 -38.61
N ALA A 509 9.94 -24.96 -39.45
CA ALA A 509 10.74 -26.18 -39.42
C ALA A 509 11.28 -26.42 -38.00
N VAL A 510 10.80 -27.50 -37.41
CA VAL A 510 11.38 -28.08 -36.20
C VAL A 510 12.67 -28.74 -36.61
N ASN A 511 13.74 -28.45 -35.86
CA ASN A 511 15.07 -29.09 -35.88
C ASN A 511 16.15 -28.50 -36.79
N ARG A 512 17.03 -27.73 -36.14
CA ARG A 512 18.49 -27.89 -36.30
C ARG A 512 19.16 -27.85 -34.92
N PRO A 513 20.04 -28.83 -34.61
CA PRO A 513 20.83 -28.80 -33.39
C PRO A 513 21.86 -27.67 -33.49
N VAL A 514 21.99 -26.92 -32.38
CA VAL A 514 23.01 -25.89 -32.23
C VAL A 514 24.37 -26.58 -32.17
N ALA A 515 25.24 -26.28 -33.11
CA ALA A 515 26.63 -26.70 -33.11
C ALA A 515 27.36 -25.95 -31.98
N GLU A 516 28.02 -26.70 -31.12
CA GLU A 516 28.97 -26.19 -30.14
C GLU A 516 30.07 -25.37 -30.85
N LYS A 517 30.15 -24.08 -30.53
CA LYS A 517 31.32 -23.27 -30.90
C LYS A 517 32.27 -23.25 -29.72
N GLU A 518 33.45 -23.76 -29.93
CA GLU A 518 34.62 -23.69 -29.07
C GLU A 518 34.86 -22.24 -28.58
N THR A 519 35.05 -22.11 -27.31
CA THR A 519 35.44 -20.86 -26.65
C THR A 519 36.92 -20.58 -26.86
N ALA A 520 37.25 -19.49 -27.52
CA ALA A 520 38.59 -18.92 -27.50
C ALA A 520 38.89 -18.25 -26.14
N PRO A 521 40.14 -18.32 -25.67
CA PRO A 521 40.47 -17.78 -24.35
C PRO A 521 40.43 -16.27 -24.34
N VAL A 522 39.74 -15.71 -23.32
CA VAL A 522 39.70 -14.30 -23.05
C VAL A 522 40.98 -13.89 -22.35
N GLU A 523 41.77 -13.03 -22.97
CA GLU A 523 42.90 -12.33 -22.36
C GLU A 523 42.44 -11.48 -21.17
N SER A 524 43.19 -11.60 -20.09
CA SER A 524 43.02 -10.86 -18.85
C SER A 524 43.17 -9.35 -19.09
N ALA A 525 42.12 -8.58 -18.84
CA ALA A 525 42.20 -7.11 -18.75
C ALA A 525 42.80 -6.68 -17.39
N PRO A 526 43.53 -5.54 -17.33
CA PRO A 526 44.31 -5.16 -16.18
C PRO A 526 43.48 -4.65 -14.99
N ALA A 527 44.08 -4.83 -13.81
CA ALA A 527 43.50 -4.58 -12.51
C ALA A 527 43.04 -3.12 -12.25
N SER A 528 41.93 -3.05 -11.53
CA SER A 528 41.51 -2.03 -10.53
C SER A 528 41.65 -0.55 -10.89
N VAL A 529 40.52 0.02 -11.32
CA VAL A 529 40.12 1.37 -10.86
C VAL A 529 39.27 1.15 -9.61
N THR A 530 39.84 1.38 -8.43
CA THR A 530 39.07 1.44 -7.17
C THR A 530 37.96 2.45 -7.33
N ASP A 531 36.71 2.01 -7.17
CA ASP A 531 35.54 2.88 -7.27
C ASP A 531 35.59 3.89 -6.12
N ASN A 532 35.94 5.15 -6.46
CA ASN A 532 36.06 6.30 -5.56
C ASN A 532 34.69 6.75 -5.00
N ARG A 533 33.62 5.96 -5.20
CA ARG A 533 32.23 6.30 -4.85
C ARG A 533 32.03 6.33 -3.34
N GLU A 534 32.56 5.33 -2.62
CA GLU A 534 32.41 5.22 -1.17
C GLU A 534 33.27 6.26 -0.43
N GLU A 535 34.46 6.55 -0.93
CA GLU A 535 35.29 7.64 -0.40
C GLU A 535 34.61 9.00 -0.55
N MET A 536 34.01 9.28 -1.70
CA MET A 536 33.24 10.51 -1.93
C MET A 536 31.99 10.58 -1.03
N LYS A 537 31.29 9.45 -0.75
CA LYS A 537 30.20 9.40 0.23
C LYS A 537 30.68 9.68 1.65
N ASN A 538 31.77 9.06 2.05
CA ASN A 538 32.34 9.28 3.37
C ASN A 538 32.76 10.74 3.56
N ALA A 539 33.34 11.37 2.56
CA ALA A 539 33.73 12.77 2.62
C ALA A 539 32.58 13.72 2.96
N PHE A 540 31.42 13.63 2.29
CA PHE A 540 30.32 14.51 2.63
C PHE A 540 29.65 14.17 3.96
N LEU A 541 29.62 12.91 4.37
CA LEU A 541 29.12 12.50 5.68
C LEU A 541 30.00 12.97 6.83
N GLU A 542 31.35 12.97 6.66
CA GLU A 542 32.29 13.51 7.66
C GLU A 542 32.12 15.02 7.86
N HIS A 543 31.98 15.78 6.77
CA HIS A 543 31.71 17.22 6.86
C HIS A 543 30.36 17.48 7.56
N PHE A 544 29.33 16.67 7.29
CA PHE A 544 28.05 16.78 7.97
C PHE A 544 28.15 16.49 9.47
N LYS A 545 28.82 15.39 9.84
CA LYS A 545 29.06 15.03 11.26
C LYS A 545 29.81 16.10 12.01
N ALA A 546 30.73 16.80 11.33
CA ALA A 546 31.48 17.90 11.88
C ALA A 546 30.72 19.25 11.90
N GLY A 547 29.44 19.26 11.54
CA GLY A 547 28.60 20.47 11.50
C GLY A 547 28.91 21.42 10.35
N ARG A 548 29.80 21.07 9.43
CA ARG A 548 30.21 21.88 8.28
C ARG A 548 29.25 21.65 7.11
N LEU A 549 28.04 22.21 7.23
CA LEU A 549 26.93 21.95 6.29
C LEU A 549 27.20 22.43 4.86
N LYS A 550 27.91 23.58 4.70
CA LYS A 550 28.22 24.12 3.38
C LYS A 550 29.22 23.26 2.63
N GLU A 551 30.27 22.82 3.30
CA GLU A 551 31.31 21.93 2.76
C GLU A 551 30.72 20.56 2.44
N SER A 552 29.84 20.03 3.31
CA SER A 552 29.11 18.79 3.06
C SER A 552 28.25 18.90 1.77
N LEU A 553 27.55 20.03 1.59
CA LEU A 553 26.73 20.28 0.39
C LEU A 553 27.58 20.35 -0.89
N GLU A 554 28.78 20.97 -0.81
CA GLU A 554 29.69 21.02 -1.94
C GLU A 554 30.17 19.62 -2.35
N GLN A 555 30.55 18.79 -1.39
CA GLN A 555 30.96 17.41 -1.64
C GLN A 555 29.82 16.55 -2.20
N VAL A 556 28.59 16.67 -1.66
CA VAL A 556 27.40 16.02 -2.22
C VAL A 556 27.16 16.48 -3.66
N SER A 557 27.33 17.77 -3.94
CA SER A 557 27.13 18.30 -5.30
C SER A 557 28.14 17.72 -6.29
N ARG A 558 29.42 17.60 -5.89
CA ARG A 558 30.46 16.93 -6.69
C ARG A 558 30.14 15.44 -6.89
N TYR A 559 29.66 14.77 -5.84
CA TYR A 559 29.22 13.40 -5.93
C TYR A 559 28.08 13.22 -6.93
N LEU A 560 27.04 14.08 -6.86
CA LEU A 560 25.88 14.02 -7.73
C LEU A 560 26.16 14.40 -9.19
N GLN A 561 27.24 15.11 -9.47
CA GLN A 561 27.70 15.31 -10.85
C GLN A 561 28.14 13.98 -11.49
N LYS A 562 28.76 13.10 -10.70
CA LYS A 562 29.22 11.78 -11.17
C LYS A 562 28.13 10.71 -11.05
N TYR A 563 27.27 10.82 -10.02
CA TYR A 563 26.21 9.84 -9.69
C TYR A 563 24.84 10.52 -9.53
N PRO A 564 24.23 11.04 -10.62
CA PRO A 564 23.06 11.93 -10.56
C PRO A 564 21.74 11.26 -10.10
N HIS A 565 21.70 9.93 -10.05
CA HIS A 565 20.53 9.13 -9.65
C HIS A 565 20.69 8.40 -8.32
N ASP A 566 21.72 8.71 -7.54
CA ASP A 566 21.84 8.16 -6.18
C ASP A 566 20.81 8.80 -5.26
N LEU A 567 19.70 8.09 -5.03
CA LEU A 567 18.55 8.56 -4.24
C LEU A 567 19.00 9.05 -2.85
N MET A 568 19.91 8.33 -2.19
CA MET A 568 20.41 8.71 -0.87
C MET A 568 21.16 10.06 -0.91
N ALA A 569 22.04 10.24 -1.89
CA ALA A 569 22.80 11.48 -2.03
C ALA A 569 21.89 12.66 -2.49
N VAL A 570 20.93 12.41 -3.39
CA VAL A 570 19.92 13.39 -3.80
C VAL A 570 19.08 13.84 -2.59
N PHE A 571 18.59 12.89 -1.83
CA PHE A 571 17.80 13.16 -0.63
C PHE A 571 18.61 13.86 0.46
N PHE A 572 19.87 13.44 0.66
CA PHE A 572 20.77 14.05 1.61
C PHE A 572 21.12 15.50 1.23
N GLY A 573 21.45 15.76 -0.03
CA GLY A 573 21.72 17.11 -0.55
C GLY A 573 20.51 18.04 -0.42
N ALA A 574 19.29 17.52 -0.71
CA ALA A 574 18.05 18.24 -0.49
C ALA A 574 17.81 18.61 0.98
N ASN A 575 18.12 17.69 1.92
CA ASN A 575 18.04 17.97 3.35
C ASN A 575 19.06 19.03 3.80
N LEU A 576 20.28 19.02 3.26
CA LEU A 576 21.29 20.06 3.54
C LEU A 576 20.78 21.42 3.05
N ASN A 577 20.24 21.50 1.84
CA ASN A 577 19.64 22.73 1.31
C ASN A 577 18.51 23.24 2.19
N LEU A 578 17.63 22.33 2.68
CA LEU A 578 16.54 22.69 3.60
C LEU A 578 17.05 23.24 4.94
N GLN A 579 18.13 22.66 5.50
CA GLN A 579 18.77 23.14 6.73
C GLN A 579 19.45 24.50 6.52
N LEU A 580 20.05 24.72 5.35
CA LEU A 580 20.67 25.98 4.97
C LEU A 580 19.66 27.04 4.51
N SER A 581 18.37 26.77 4.63
CA SER A 581 17.26 27.64 4.20
C SER A 581 17.25 27.98 2.70
N ARG A 582 17.86 27.10 1.88
CA ARG A 582 17.83 27.17 0.42
C ARG A 582 16.61 26.37 -0.07
N PHE A 583 15.44 27.01 0.04
CA PHE A 583 14.17 26.27 -0.11
C PHE A 583 13.89 25.82 -1.54
N ASP A 584 14.25 26.61 -2.55
CA ASP A 584 14.00 26.23 -3.95
C ASP A 584 14.91 25.08 -4.39
N GLU A 585 16.19 25.09 -4.00
CA GLU A 585 17.11 23.98 -4.27
C GLU A 585 16.73 22.72 -3.49
N ALA A 586 16.20 22.88 -2.26
CA ALA A 586 15.66 21.77 -1.50
C ALA A 586 14.44 21.15 -2.19
N ILE A 587 13.52 21.97 -2.70
CA ILE A 587 12.34 21.53 -3.44
C ILE A 587 12.75 20.72 -4.67
N GLU A 588 13.68 21.25 -5.48
CA GLU A 588 14.15 20.55 -6.69
C GLU A 588 14.85 19.23 -6.34
N GLY A 589 15.65 19.20 -5.28
CA GLY A 589 16.29 17.97 -4.80
C GLY A 589 15.26 16.94 -4.30
N PHE A 590 14.25 17.36 -3.52
CA PHE A 590 13.21 16.42 -3.06
C PHE A 590 12.26 16.00 -4.19
N LYS A 591 11.97 16.84 -5.17
CA LYS A 591 11.24 16.44 -6.38
C LYS A 591 11.99 15.33 -7.10
N LYS A 592 13.29 15.51 -7.30
CA LYS A 592 14.13 14.48 -7.90
C LYS A 592 14.15 13.17 -7.06
N ALA A 593 14.16 13.29 -5.74
CA ALA A 593 14.05 12.12 -4.85
C ALA A 593 12.68 11.41 -5.00
N VAL A 594 11.57 12.15 -5.14
CA VAL A 594 10.24 11.61 -5.41
C VAL A 594 10.13 11.03 -6.84
N GLU A 595 10.83 11.60 -7.82
CA GLU A 595 10.92 11.03 -9.17
C GLU A 595 11.66 9.70 -9.16
N LEU A 596 12.75 9.59 -8.37
CA LEU A 596 13.52 8.37 -8.22
C LEU A 596 12.77 7.30 -7.42
N ASP A 597 12.00 7.71 -6.40
CA ASP A 597 11.17 6.82 -5.59
C ASP A 597 9.83 7.50 -5.24
N PRO A 598 8.78 7.29 -6.06
CA PRO A 598 7.45 7.88 -5.83
C PRO A 598 6.74 7.41 -4.56
N PHE A 599 7.22 6.37 -3.90
CA PHE A 599 6.69 5.85 -2.65
C PHE A 599 7.54 6.22 -1.44
N ASN A 600 8.55 7.06 -1.64
CA ASN A 600 9.42 7.51 -0.57
C ASN A 600 8.69 8.47 0.38
N ILE A 601 8.26 7.91 1.49
CA ILE A 601 7.49 8.62 2.51
C ILE A 601 8.23 9.85 3.04
N GLN A 602 9.54 9.71 3.27
CA GLN A 602 10.37 10.80 3.79
C GLN A 602 10.58 11.90 2.75
N ALA A 603 10.74 11.53 1.46
CA ALA A 603 10.86 12.51 0.39
C ALA A 603 9.57 13.33 0.26
N HIS A 604 8.39 12.70 0.26
CA HIS A 604 7.12 13.43 0.29
C HIS A 604 6.94 14.28 1.54
N SER A 605 7.29 13.78 2.72
CA SER A 605 7.22 14.55 3.96
C SER A 605 8.12 15.78 3.93
N ASN A 606 9.39 15.62 3.49
CA ASN A 606 10.35 16.70 3.45
C ASN A 606 10.08 17.69 2.31
N LEU A 607 9.58 17.23 1.17
CA LEU A 607 9.10 18.08 0.08
C LEU A 607 7.93 18.95 0.53
N GLY A 608 6.96 18.36 1.25
CA GLY A 608 5.88 19.11 1.89
C GLY A 608 6.41 20.17 2.87
N ALA A 609 7.43 19.83 3.68
CA ALA A 609 8.06 20.78 4.60
C ALA A 609 8.84 21.90 3.86
N ALA A 610 9.52 21.60 2.76
CA ALA A 610 10.22 22.56 1.93
C ALA A 610 9.24 23.53 1.26
N TYR A 611 8.15 23.04 0.68
CA TYR A 611 7.07 23.86 0.13
C TYR A 611 6.41 24.75 1.20
N TYR A 612 6.19 24.19 2.40
CA TYR A 612 5.65 24.99 3.51
C TYR A 612 6.56 26.17 3.88
N ARG A 613 7.88 25.92 3.97
CA ARG A 613 8.87 26.96 4.31
C ARG A 613 9.04 27.99 3.18
N SER A 614 8.85 27.60 1.92
CA SER A 614 8.88 28.52 0.77
C SER A 614 7.55 29.29 0.56
N GLY A 615 6.53 29.04 1.41
CA GLY A 615 5.22 29.69 1.30
C GLY A 615 4.25 29.08 0.27
N LYS A 616 4.62 28.00 -0.40
CA LYS A 616 3.81 27.27 -1.39
C LYS A 616 2.89 26.29 -0.65
N LEU A 617 1.79 26.84 -0.05
CA LEU A 617 0.98 26.10 0.92
C LEU A 617 0.13 24.97 0.30
N LEU A 618 -0.33 25.12 -0.94
CA LEU A 618 -1.17 24.12 -1.61
C LEU A 618 -0.35 22.88 -1.97
N GLU A 619 0.84 23.08 -2.51
CA GLU A 619 1.79 22.01 -2.83
C GLU A 619 2.24 21.27 -1.56
N ALA A 620 2.48 21.99 -0.47
CA ALA A 620 2.78 21.39 0.82
C ALA A 620 1.66 20.47 1.31
N ILE A 621 0.39 20.88 1.18
CA ILE A 621 -0.78 20.08 1.55
C ILE A 621 -0.83 18.77 0.75
N GLU A 622 -0.59 18.82 -0.57
CA GLU A 622 -0.65 17.63 -1.43
C GLU A 622 0.44 16.62 -1.09
N HIS A 623 1.66 17.07 -0.83
CA HIS A 623 2.75 16.18 -0.47
C HIS A 623 2.61 15.60 0.94
N PHE A 624 2.14 16.37 1.92
CA PHE A 624 1.81 15.81 3.24
C PHE A 624 0.66 14.82 3.20
N LYS A 625 -0.37 15.07 2.39
CA LYS A 625 -1.45 14.08 2.17
C LYS A 625 -0.92 12.80 1.52
N THR A 626 0.00 12.91 0.57
CA THR A 626 0.63 11.74 -0.07
C THR A 626 1.43 10.94 0.95
N ALA A 627 2.26 11.59 1.78
CA ALA A 627 3.00 10.93 2.85
C ALA A 627 2.07 10.22 3.85
N LEU A 628 0.94 10.85 4.25
CA LEU A 628 -0.06 10.25 5.13
C LEU A 628 -0.89 9.14 4.47
N LYS A 629 -1.03 9.17 3.15
CA LYS A 629 -1.67 8.10 2.36
C LYS A 629 -0.79 6.85 2.32
N LEU A 630 0.53 7.05 2.21
CA LEU A 630 1.51 5.97 2.24
C LEU A 630 1.70 5.40 3.65
N LYS A 631 1.69 6.26 4.68
CA LYS A 631 1.84 5.89 6.08
C LYS A 631 0.94 6.74 6.98
N PRO A 632 -0.26 6.26 7.34
CA PRO A 632 -1.26 7.02 8.09
C PRO A 632 -0.85 7.43 9.51
N GLU A 633 0.06 6.69 10.16
CA GLU A 633 0.50 6.93 11.53
C GLU A 633 1.64 7.97 11.68
N LEU A 634 1.99 8.69 10.62
CA LEU A 634 3.00 9.76 10.66
C LEU A 634 2.48 10.99 11.41
N THR A 635 2.60 10.99 12.74
CA THR A 635 2.03 12.00 13.63
C THR A 635 2.60 13.40 13.36
N THR A 636 3.92 13.51 13.15
CA THR A 636 4.55 14.80 12.83
C THR A 636 4.02 15.41 11.53
N VAL A 637 3.88 14.59 10.48
CA VAL A 637 3.33 15.03 9.18
C VAL A 637 1.87 15.44 9.34
N ARG A 638 1.10 14.71 10.14
CA ARG A 638 -0.30 15.00 10.43
C ARG A 638 -0.47 16.33 11.16
N PHE A 639 0.37 16.61 12.16
CA PHE A 639 0.37 17.89 12.87
C PHE A 639 0.83 19.06 11.98
N ASN A 640 1.81 18.84 11.10
CA ASN A 640 2.23 19.83 10.12
C ASN A 640 1.11 20.15 9.12
N LEU A 641 0.41 19.14 8.65
CA LEU A 641 -0.75 19.30 7.75
C LEU A 641 -1.90 20.03 8.46
N ALA A 642 -2.16 19.71 9.74
CA ALA A 642 -3.14 20.43 10.55
C ALA A 642 -2.76 21.91 10.72
N GLY A 643 -1.48 22.21 10.96
CA GLY A 643 -0.96 23.58 11.00
C GLY A 643 -1.13 24.34 9.68
N LEU A 644 -0.99 23.65 8.53
CA LEU A 644 -1.28 24.21 7.20
C LEU A 644 -2.77 24.53 7.02
N PHE A 645 -3.65 23.66 7.49
CA PHE A 645 -5.09 23.90 7.46
C PHE A 645 -5.49 25.11 8.33
N LEU A 646 -4.81 25.35 9.46
CA LEU A 646 -4.99 26.58 10.22
C LEU A 646 -4.61 27.82 9.40
N LYS A 647 -3.46 27.80 8.71
CA LYS A 647 -3.01 28.92 7.89
C LYS A 647 -3.91 29.19 6.68
N THR A 648 -4.57 28.16 6.18
CA THR A 648 -5.51 28.27 5.05
C THR A 648 -6.96 28.40 5.49
N SER A 649 -7.22 28.70 6.77
CA SER A 649 -8.54 28.89 7.37
C SER A 649 -9.49 27.70 7.23
N ARG A 650 -8.94 26.49 7.07
CA ARG A 650 -9.69 25.22 6.99
C ARG A 650 -9.78 24.58 8.38
N TRP A 651 -10.59 25.20 9.25
CA TRP A 651 -10.61 24.92 10.68
C TRP A 651 -11.03 23.47 11.01
N ASP A 652 -12.07 22.95 10.36
CA ASP A 652 -12.57 21.59 10.59
C ASP A 652 -11.55 20.52 10.15
N ASP A 653 -10.86 20.76 9.02
CA ASP A 653 -9.78 19.88 8.59
C ASP A 653 -8.61 19.90 9.60
N ALA A 654 -8.28 21.08 10.14
CA ALA A 654 -7.24 21.21 11.15
C ALA A 654 -7.60 20.42 12.42
N ILE A 655 -8.83 20.60 12.94
CA ILE A 655 -9.34 19.88 14.12
C ILE A 655 -9.22 18.37 13.90
N ARG A 656 -9.76 17.87 12.80
CA ARG A 656 -9.74 16.44 12.47
C ARG A 656 -8.32 15.89 12.47
N HIS A 657 -7.36 16.56 11.84
CA HIS A 657 -5.98 16.10 11.77
C HIS A 657 -5.24 16.21 13.10
N PHE A 658 -5.53 17.21 13.94
CA PHE A 658 -5.00 17.27 15.30
C PHE A 658 -5.55 16.14 16.16
N GLU A 659 -6.86 15.92 16.18
CA GLU A 659 -7.50 14.85 16.96
C GLU A 659 -7.03 13.47 16.52
N GLU A 660 -6.92 13.23 15.21
CA GLU A 660 -6.39 11.96 14.69
C GLU A 660 -4.91 11.77 15.05
N GLY A 661 -4.10 12.81 15.02
CA GLY A 661 -2.68 12.74 15.40
C GLY A 661 -2.50 12.39 16.88
N MET A 662 -3.34 12.94 17.75
CA MET A 662 -3.32 12.67 19.18
C MET A 662 -3.67 11.22 19.56
N LYS A 663 -4.27 10.46 18.66
CA LYS A 663 -4.52 9.01 18.89
C LYS A 663 -3.23 8.18 18.84
N TYR A 664 -2.17 8.68 18.20
CA TYR A 664 -0.91 7.97 18.00
C TYR A 664 0.23 8.51 18.87
N GLN A 665 0.14 9.77 19.31
CA GLN A 665 1.18 10.42 20.10
C GLN A 665 0.58 11.47 21.03
N ALA A 666 1.07 11.55 22.26
CA ALA A 666 0.69 12.61 23.20
C ALA A 666 0.98 14.00 22.60
N PRO A 667 0.04 14.95 22.69
CA PRO A 667 0.20 16.27 22.10
C PRO A 667 1.21 17.12 22.88
N THR A 668 1.92 17.98 22.15
CA THR A 668 2.72 19.05 22.78
C THR A 668 1.83 20.25 23.12
N ALA A 669 2.29 21.15 23.98
CA ALA A 669 1.60 22.40 24.30
C ALA A 669 1.21 23.16 23.04
N LYS A 670 2.10 23.27 22.07
CA LYS A 670 1.87 23.94 20.78
C LYS A 670 0.75 23.29 19.95
N VAL A 671 0.67 21.97 19.94
CA VAL A 671 -0.41 21.22 19.26
C VAL A 671 -1.75 21.55 19.91
N LEU A 672 -1.81 21.54 21.24
CA LEU A 672 -3.02 21.87 21.99
C LEU A 672 -3.44 23.34 21.85
N SER A 673 -2.49 24.28 21.86
CA SER A 673 -2.77 25.69 21.58
C SER A 673 -3.35 25.89 20.18
N ASN A 674 -2.79 25.23 19.16
CA ASN A 674 -3.28 25.28 17.79
C ASN A 674 -4.68 24.65 17.65
N LEU A 675 -4.93 23.54 18.32
CA LEU A 675 -6.24 22.88 18.35
C LEU A 675 -7.26 23.79 19.04
N GLY A 676 -6.90 24.41 20.17
CA GLY A 676 -7.73 25.40 20.87
C GLY A 676 -8.10 26.58 19.97
N PHE A 677 -7.15 27.07 19.16
CA PHE A 677 -7.39 28.10 18.18
C PHE A 677 -8.37 27.66 17.07
N ALA A 678 -8.22 26.45 16.57
CA ALA A 678 -9.15 25.89 15.58
C ALA A 678 -10.58 25.78 16.14
N TYR A 679 -10.75 25.25 17.37
CA TYR A 679 -12.05 25.20 18.04
C TYR A 679 -12.64 26.59 18.29
N GLN A 680 -11.80 27.56 18.66
CA GLN A 680 -12.27 28.95 18.84
C GLN A 680 -12.80 29.53 17.50
N LYS A 681 -12.18 29.22 16.37
CA LYS A 681 -12.61 29.68 15.05
C LYS A 681 -13.89 29.01 14.55
N THR A 682 -14.15 27.77 14.96
CA THR A 682 -15.41 27.05 14.66
C THR A 682 -16.52 27.33 15.68
N GLY A 683 -16.28 28.21 16.69
CA GLY A 683 -17.26 28.59 17.68
C GLY A 683 -17.41 27.61 18.88
N ASN A 684 -16.60 26.55 18.91
CA ASN A 684 -16.61 25.57 20.00
C ASN A 684 -15.74 26.09 21.19
N PHE A 685 -16.24 27.08 21.92
CA PHE A 685 -15.49 27.76 22.97
C PHE A 685 -15.16 26.88 24.17
N GLU A 686 -15.99 25.86 24.47
CA GLU A 686 -15.74 24.91 25.56
C GLU A 686 -14.50 24.07 25.29
N LYS A 687 -14.46 23.41 24.11
CA LYS A 687 -13.28 22.60 23.69
C LYS A 687 -12.05 23.47 23.51
N ALA A 688 -12.22 24.70 23.03
CA ALA A 688 -11.13 25.66 22.92
C ALA A 688 -10.51 25.97 24.28
N ALA A 689 -11.33 26.29 25.26
CA ALA A 689 -10.88 26.59 26.64
C ALA A 689 -10.20 25.38 27.29
N GLU A 690 -10.75 24.18 27.11
CA GLU A 690 -10.14 22.93 27.59
C GLU A 690 -8.76 22.68 26.95
N SER A 691 -8.65 22.89 25.63
CA SER A 691 -7.38 22.71 24.89
C SER A 691 -6.33 23.71 25.37
N TYR A 692 -6.69 24.97 25.57
CA TYR A 692 -5.76 25.99 26.11
C TYR A 692 -5.34 25.69 27.55
N LYS A 693 -6.27 25.24 28.43
CA LYS A 693 -5.92 24.80 29.79
C LYS A 693 -4.90 23.68 29.80
N LYS A 694 -5.09 22.66 28.93
CA LYS A 694 -4.14 21.56 28.76
C LYS A 694 -2.79 22.05 28.21
N ALA A 695 -2.81 23.00 27.26
CA ALA A 695 -1.60 23.61 26.73
C ALA A 695 -0.78 24.30 27.79
N ILE A 696 -1.43 25.14 28.62
CA ILE A 696 -0.83 25.85 29.75
C ILE A 696 -0.31 24.87 30.81
N GLY A 697 -0.97 23.73 31.00
CA GLY A 697 -0.51 22.66 31.89
C GLY A 697 0.79 21.99 31.43
N LEU A 698 1.05 21.95 30.11
CA LEU A 698 2.28 21.42 29.55
C LEU A 698 3.39 22.46 29.34
N ASP A 699 3.01 23.72 29.08
CA ASP A 699 3.92 24.84 28.94
C ASP A 699 3.29 26.07 29.55
N ASN A 700 3.66 26.36 30.78
CA ASN A 700 3.16 27.52 31.55
C ASN A 700 3.75 28.87 31.09
N LYS A 701 4.59 28.89 30.07
CA LYS A 701 5.19 30.10 29.47
C LYS A 701 4.52 30.53 28.17
N ASP A 702 3.51 29.76 27.67
CA ASP A 702 2.79 30.09 26.43
C ASP A 702 1.82 31.27 26.66
N ALA A 703 2.33 32.50 26.46
CA ALA A 703 1.55 33.73 26.56
C ALA A 703 0.31 33.73 25.64
N GLY A 704 0.38 33.09 24.46
CA GLY A 704 -0.73 33.00 23.52
C GLY A 704 -1.87 32.13 24.03
N ALA A 705 -1.56 31.02 24.69
CA ALA A 705 -2.56 30.13 25.28
C ALA A 705 -3.29 30.86 26.45
N PHE A 706 -2.54 31.57 27.30
CA PHE A 706 -3.12 32.39 28.38
C PHE A 706 -4.04 33.50 27.84
N TYR A 707 -3.57 34.22 26.81
CA TYR A 707 -4.35 35.31 26.18
C TYR A 707 -5.67 34.77 25.60
N ASN A 708 -5.62 33.71 24.83
CA ASN A 708 -6.80 33.17 24.19
C ASN A 708 -7.78 32.56 25.20
N LEU A 709 -7.29 31.87 26.24
CA LEU A 709 -8.12 31.37 27.31
C LEU A 709 -8.85 32.51 28.08
N ALA A 710 -8.12 33.55 28.46
CA ALA A 710 -8.70 34.73 29.14
C ALA A 710 -9.73 35.43 28.24
N LEU A 711 -9.46 35.57 26.95
CA LEU A 711 -10.38 36.17 25.97
C LEU A 711 -11.69 35.38 25.84
N ILE A 712 -11.61 34.03 25.80
CA ILE A 712 -12.80 33.16 25.75
C ILE A 712 -13.62 33.31 27.04
N LEU A 713 -12.98 33.27 28.22
CA LEU A 713 -13.65 33.39 29.50
C LEU A 713 -14.32 34.74 29.63
N ALA A 714 -13.65 35.82 29.21
CA ALA A 714 -14.22 37.17 29.22
C ALA A 714 -15.47 37.28 28.34
N LYS A 715 -15.42 36.74 27.11
CA LYS A 715 -16.55 36.67 26.17
C LYS A 715 -17.73 35.82 26.71
N ALA A 716 -17.44 34.81 27.52
CA ALA A 716 -18.44 33.97 28.17
C ALA A 716 -19.03 34.63 29.45
N GLY A 717 -18.71 35.90 29.76
CA GLY A 717 -19.15 36.61 30.95
C GLY A 717 -18.42 36.21 32.23
N LYS A 718 -17.42 35.34 32.17
CA LYS A 718 -16.64 34.84 33.31
C LYS A 718 -15.43 35.74 33.60
N ARG A 719 -15.70 37.04 33.81
CA ARG A 719 -14.65 38.05 33.99
C ARG A 719 -13.72 37.76 35.19
N PRO A 720 -14.18 37.29 36.35
CA PRO A 720 -13.30 36.96 37.46
C PRO A 720 -12.33 35.84 37.15
N GLU A 721 -12.79 34.77 36.44
CA GLU A 721 -11.94 33.65 36.00
C GLU A 721 -10.91 34.12 34.96
N ALA A 722 -11.30 34.99 34.03
CA ALA A 722 -10.39 35.59 33.05
C ALA A 722 -9.26 36.37 33.72
N MET A 723 -9.58 37.17 34.75
CA MET A 723 -8.61 37.95 35.53
C MET A 723 -7.63 37.04 36.28
N GLN A 724 -8.10 35.95 36.88
CA GLN A 724 -7.23 34.94 37.52
C GLN A 724 -6.25 34.31 36.53
N VAL A 725 -6.72 33.97 35.33
CA VAL A 725 -5.87 33.41 34.25
C VAL A 725 -4.77 34.42 33.86
N LEU A 726 -5.10 35.70 33.73
CA LEU A 726 -4.13 36.76 33.41
C LEU A 726 -3.14 36.99 34.53
N GLN A 727 -3.59 37.01 35.83
CA GLN A 727 -2.69 37.11 36.97
C GLN A 727 -1.70 35.96 37.03
N LYS A 728 -2.16 34.72 36.75
CA LYS A 728 -1.29 33.55 36.66
C LYS A 728 -0.29 33.71 35.51
N ALA A 729 -0.72 34.23 34.34
CA ALA A 729 0.18 34.49 33.23
C ALA A 729 1.33 35.43 33.62
N PHE A 730 1.06 36.48 34.40
CA PHE A 730 2.11 37.42 34.83
C PHE A 730 3.13 36.82 35.78
N SER A 731 2.78 35.77 36.52
CA SER A 731 3.75 35.05 37.37
C SER A 731 4.58 33.99 36.62
N GLU A 732 4.08 33.49 35.50
CA GLU A 732 4.67 32.34 34.82
C GLU A 732 5.42 32.71 33.51
N VAL A 733 4.89 33.73 32.79
CA VAL A 733 5.44 34.15 31.49
C VAL A 733 6.63 35.10 31.73
N PRO A 734 7.82 34.83 31.15
CA PRO A 734 9.00 35.62 31.35
C PRO A 734 8.85 37.09 30.94
N GLU A 735 9.49 38.00 31.67
CA GLU A 735 9.61 39.39 31.23
C GLU A 735 10.34 39.49 29.93
N GLY A 736 9.71 40.13 28.91
CA GLY A 736 10.23 40.18 27.55
C GLY A 736 9.64 39.16 26.59
N ALA A 737 8.77 38.26 27.03
CA ALA A 737 8.06 37.35 26.10
C ALA A 737 7.19 38.15 25.10
N PRO A 738 7.17 37.82 23.81
CA PRO A 738 6.50 38.59 22.75
C PRO A 738 4.99 38.81 22.98
N GLY A 739 4.34 37.91 23.72
CA GLY A 739 2.88 38.00 24.03
C GLY A 739 2.52 38.77 25.33
N LEU A 740 3.49 39.15 26.15
CA LEU A 740 3.25 39.78 27.45
C LEU A 740 2.56 41.16 27.34
N PRO A 741 2.90 42.02 26.35
CA PRO A 741 2.16 43.30 26.18
C PRO A 741 0.67 43.08 25.91
N ASN A 742 0.30 42.10 25.10
CA ASN A 742 -1.09 41.79 24.77
C ASN A 742 -1.87 41.28 26.01
N LEU A 743 -1.20 40.51 26.89
CA LEU A 743 -1.78 40.06 28.15
C LEU A 743 -2.06 41.27 29.10
N ARG A 744 -1.11 42.23 29.18
CA ARG A 744 -1.27 43.46 30.01
C ARG A 744 -2.41 44.32 29.47
N GLU A 745 -2.48 44.52 28.15
CA GLU A 745 -3.58 45.27 27.53
C GLU A 745 -4.94 44.64 27.81
N LEU A 746 -5.06 43.32 27.66
CA LEU A 746 -6.31 42.60 27.96
C LEU A 746 -6.69 42.70 29.43
N PHE A 747 -5.69 42.63 30.33
CA PHE A 747 -5.93 42.75 31.77
C PHE A 747 -6.50 44.15 32.14
N GLU A 748 -5.89 45.24 31.65
CA GLU A 748 -6.39 46.62 31.92
C GLU A 748 -7.77 46.81 31.30
N ARG A 749 -8.04 46.31 30.11
CA ARG A 749 -9.35 46.34 29.48
C ARG A 749 -10.43 45.56 30.24
N LEU A 750 -10.05 44.50 30.92
CA LEU A 750 -10.97 43.75 31.78
C LEU A 750 -11.09 44.34 33.19
N LYS A 751 -10.18 45.18 33.64
CA LYS A 751 -10.23 45.87 34.92
C LYS A 751 -11.14 47.12 34.86
N SER A 752 -11.12 47.82 33.71
CA SER A 752 -12.10 48.87 33.40
C SER A 752 -13.50 48.30 33.14
#